data_0a4193532532758ba7db70645a24c1ca
#
_entry.id   0a4193532532758ba7db70645a24c1ca
#
_cell.length_a   1.000
_cell.length_b   1.000
_cell.length_c   1.000
_cell.angle_alpha   90.00
_cell.angle_beta   90.00
_cell.angle_gamma   90.00
#
_symmetry.space_group_name_H-M   'P 1'
#
loop_
_entity.id
_entity.type
_entity.pdbx_description
1 polymer ?
#
loop_
_entity_poly.entity_id
_entity_poly.type
_entity_poly.pdbx_seq_one_letter_code
_entity_poly.pdbx_strand_id
1 'polypeptide(L)'
;MKRGKVMKKKSRFLTGLLSAALALSLCAMPAMAADNGETITSTINTAQKGSLTINKYEGDKQDPEKLLDGVTFTAYKVADIVQSTEAGTTDVKMQPVEALTKIKSDIQITSETKYDDIKDTVDAALAEDANPKLTAFATATTGDNGITGQAVFSEMPVGVYLIVETGAPSQIVNKTANFLVSIPMAKEDGTGWNYDIVANPKNAAVYGGISLKKYGKNYNPDGTFSEVALSGATFYLQRKEGDDWVTVTAPTVSDSNGSVDASGLLTTSANGMINITDLAPGTYRFIEYSAPQGYIMDGQAAYEFTINNDQTVTISDAYKDTLANTIKVVNEKPSMEKQVKTGVDAYGKATDASVGDVVTWKVTAAVPSNVNKLAKYILTDTMSSALTWESETEANLTIETNPNVKLDKDTDYTLTVPEDGTEGGTWTIEFTTAGKEKLAANNVTSISVTFNTRLNKNATVNKEGNLNDASLTYSNGFKSNDEEYPTQPDPKDEVIKNEASVYTFGMNIEKVDGKDSRGKLQGAEFDLYLYNGSETNPTEAELKNNGVKVGHYTTDVYGEIHVSGLKNGTYYLVETKAPTYNVVENGETKTYSYNLLKEPVKVVVNVQYEVDTKTTITTDANGNVTTNKIESKKYVGGENDSGNYKVIIKNNKGFNLPTTGGFGTLLFSGIGVLLVVAGVGVLLSLKKKNRT
;
A
#
# COMPACT_ATOMS: atom_id res chain seq x y z
N MET A 1 -43.46 -23.77 19.94
CA MET A 1 -43.25 -25.23 19.96
C MET A 1 -42.25 -25.63 18.90
N LYS A 2 -41.36 -26.54 19.25
CA LYS A 2 -40.20 -27.13 18.54
C LYS A 2 -38.95 -26.28 18.45
N ARG A 3 -38.05 -26.56 19.40
CA ARG A 3 -36.64 -26.21 19.47
C ARG A 3 -35.87 -27.04 18.42
N GLY A 4 -35.16 -26.36 17.52
CA GLY A 4 -34.13 -26.96 16.65
C GLY A 4 -32.75 -26.87 17.32
N LYS A 5 -32.19 -28.04 17.61
CA LYS A 5 -30.81 -28.19 18.16
C LYS A 5 -29.79 -27.82 17.10
N VAL A 6 -28.98 -26.80 17.38
CA VAL A 6 -27.75 -26.51 16.64
C VAL A 6 -26.66 -27.47 17.12
N MET A 7 -26.27 -28.39 16.25
CA MET A 7 -25.08 -29.25 16.47
C MET A 7 -23.81 -28.41 16.25
N LYS A 8 -23.09 -28.12 17.31
CA LYS A 8 -21.68 -27.67 17.25
C LYS A 8 -20.82 -28.86 16.80
N LYS A 9 -20.33 -28.83 15.56
CA LYS A 9 -19.22 -29.68 15.13
C LYS A 9 -17.95 -29.18 15.84
N LYS A 10 -17.51 -29.88 16.87
CA LYS A 10 -16.18 -29.79 17.42
C LYS A 10 -15.23 -30.47 16.42
N SER A 11 -14.40 -29.68 15.76
CA SER A 11 -13.19 -30.16 15.09
C SER A 11 -12.27 -30.74 16.17
N ARG A 12 -12.17 -32.05 16.25
CA ARG A 12 -11.11 -32.73 16.98
C ARG A 12 -9.89 -32.76 16.08
N PHE A 13 -8.91 -31.89 16.38
CA PHE A 13 -7.54 -32.13 15.95
C PHE A 13 -7.09 -33.42 16.57
N LEU A 14 -6.98 -34.45 15.75
CA LEU A 14 -6.35 -35.72 16.10
C LEU A 14 -4.84 -35.53 15.96
N THR A 15 -4.15 -35.21 17.05
CA THR A 15 -2.72 -35.46 17.18
C THR A 15 -2.52 -36.98 17.19
N GLY A 16 -2.47 -37.54 16.00
CA GLY A 16 -2.03 -38.93 15.80
C GLY A 16 -0.53 -38.91 15.62
N LEU A 17 0.22 -39.26 16.65
CA LEU A 17 1.49 -39.91 16.44
C LEU A 17 1.20 -41.18 15.62
N LEU A 18 1.30 -41.07 14.30
CA LEU A 18 1.44 -42.25 13.45
C LEU A 18 2.89 -42.72 13.63
N SER A 19 3.11 -43.60 14.56
CA SER A 19 4.17 -44.59 14.41
C SER A 19 3.86 -45.32 13.10
N ALA A 20 4.47 -44.83 12.00
CA ALA A 20 4.46 -45.52 10.74
C ALA A 20 5.17 -46.87 10.95
N ALA A 21 4.39 -47.90 11.22
CA ALA A 21 4.85 -49.27 10.96
C ALA A 21 5.07 -49.31 9.44
N LEU A 22 6.30 -49.03 9.00
CA LEU A 22 6.75 -49.30 7.65
C LEU A 22 6.49 -50.79 7.40
N ALA A 23 5.42 -51.10 6.71
CA ALA A 23 5.32 -52.39 6.04
C ALA A 23 6.32 -52.32 4.87
N LEU A 24 7.59 -52.60 5.17
CA LEU A 24 8.53 -53.05 4.17
C LEU A 24 7.87 -54.22 3.46
N SER A 25 7.46 -54.04 2.20
CA SER A 25 7.44 -55.20 1.32
C SER A 25 8.91 -55.55 1.09
N LEU A 26 9.51 -56.18 2.09
CA LEU A 26 10.71 -56.90 1.86
C LEU A 26 10.43 -57.78 0.66
N CYS A 27 11.27 -57.71 -0.37
CA CYS A 27 11.50 -58.88 -1.18
C CYS A 27 11.93 -59.99 -0.22
N ALA A 28 10.96 -60.66 0.42
CA ALA A 28 11.24 -61.91 1.02
C ALA A 28 11.83 -62.75 -0.12
N MET A 29 13.09 -63.13 0.00
CA MET A 29 13.57 -64.19 -0.85
C MET A 29 12.60 -65.37 -0.66
N PRO A 30 11.94 -65.85 -1.72
CA PRO A 30 11.11 -67.07 -1.53
C PRO A 30 11.98 -68.08 -0.92
N ALA A 31 11.60 -68.54 0.30
CA ALA A 31 12.17 -69.76 0.82
C ALA A 31 12.00 -70.80 -0.28
N MET A 32 13.08 -71.40 -0.72
CA MET A 32 13.04 -72.50 -1.66
C MET A 32 12.29 -73.68 -0.97
N ALA A 33 10.93 -73.64 -1.15
CA ALA A 33 10.15 -74.81 -0.75
C ALA A 33 10.58 -75.95 -1.64
N ALA A 34 11.25 -76.87 -1.06
CA ALA A 34 11.47 -78.19 -1.66
C ALA A 34 10.11 -78.86 -1.78
N ASP A 35 9.45 -78.71 -2.93
CA ASP A 35 8.37 -79.57 -3.33
C ASP A 35 8.50 -79.92 -4.82
N ASN A 36 8.59 -81.25 -5.05
CA ASN A 36 8.49 -81.85 -6.36
C ASN A 36 9.62 -81.67 -7.40
N GLY A 37 10.84 -82.14 -7.07
CA GLY A 37 11.66 -82.90 -8.03
C GLY A 37 12.23 -82.20 -9.26
N GLU A 38 12.01 -80.86 -9.48
CA GLU A 38 12.70 -80.09 -10.50
C GLU A 38 13.85 -79.36 -9.85
N THR A 39 15.03 -79.93 -9.91
CA THR A 39 16.29 -79.29 -9.53
C THR A 39 16.47 -78.00 -10.38
N ILE A 40 16.61 -76.81 -9.78
CA ILE A 40 17.06 -75.63 -10.45
C ILE A 40 18.40 -75.97 -11.10
N THR A 41 18.39 -76.18 -12.42
CA THR A 41 19.58 -76.69 -13.16
C THR A 41 20.53 -75.56 -13.58
N SER A 42 20.23 -74.25 -13.26
CA SER A 42 21.12 -73.18 -13.61
C SER A 42 22.05 -72.82 -12.44
N THR A 43 23.33 -72.96 -12.68
CA THR A 43 24.39 -72.52 -11.78
C THR A 43 24.52 -71.01 -11.83
N ILE A 44 24.86 -70.32 -10.73
CA ILE A 44 25.19 -68.95 -10.69
C ILE A 44 26.45 -68.70 -11.55
N ASN A 45 26.36 -67.81 -12.54
CA ASN A 45 27.54 -67.36 -13.27
C ASN A 45 28.23 -66.23 -12.50
N THR A 46 29.23 -66.58 -11.71
CA THR A 46 29.97 -65.62 -10.85
C THR A 46 30.81 -64.59 -11.66
N ALA A 47 31.04 -64.88 -12.95
CA ALA A 47 31.72 -63.93 -13.84
C ALA A 47 30.76 -62.87 -14.45
N GLN A 48 29.45 -63.15 -14.43
CA GLN A 48 28.44 -62.23 -14.89
C GLN A 48 28.26 -61.11 -13.85
N LYS A 49 28.14 -59.88 -14.34
CA LYS A 49 27.74 -58.75 -13.54
C LYS A 49 26.24 -58.47 -13.70
N GLY A 50 25.65 -57.89 -12.69
CA GLY A 50 24.25 -57.52 -12.72
C GLY A 50 24.02 -56.02 -12.51
N SER A 51 22.78 -55.67 -12.32
CA SER A 51 22.36 -54.29 -12.02
C SER A 51 21.34 -54.22 -10.89
N LEU A 52 21.29 -53.08 -10.19
CA LEU A 52 20.20 -52.73 -9.27
C LEU A 52 19.58 -51.42 -9.74
N THR A 53 18.33 -51.47 -10.13
CA THR A 53 17.52 -50.29 -10.39
C THR A 53 16.66 -49.97 -9.17
N ILE A 54 16.75 -48.78 -8.65
CA ILE A 54 15.93 -48.28 -7.56
C ILE A 54 14.94 -47.26 -8.11
N ASN A 55 13.63 -47.55 -8.04
CA ASN A 55 12.57 -46.61 -8.32
C ASN A 55 12.07 -46.07 -6.99
N LYS A 56 12.30 -44.78 -6.74
CA LYS A 56 11.98 -44.13 -5.48
C LYS A 56 10.65 -43.42 -5.55
N TYR A 57 9.80 -43.64 -4.57
CA TYR A 57 8.47 -43.06 -4.47
C TYR A 57 8.34 -42.18 -3.24
N GLU A 58 7.58 -41.09 -3.39
CA GLU A 58 7.09 -40.24 -2.30
C GLU A 58 5.76 -40.78 -1.77
N GLY A 59 5.62 -40.85 -0.44
CA GLY A 59 4.41 -41.33 0.22
C GLY A 59 4.47 -42.79 0.63
N ASP A 60 3.32 -43.42 0.87
CA ASP A 60 3.15 -44.77 1.40
C ASP A 60 2.82 -45.83 0.34
N LYS A 61 2.66 -45.40 -0.91
CA LYS A 61 2.32 -46.26 -2.07
C LYS A 61 3.30 -46.08 -3.22
N GLN A 62 3.37 -47.08 -4.09
CA GLN A 62 4.08 -47.00 -5.37
C GLN A 62 3.15 -46.30 -6.38
N ASP A 63 3.20 -44.96 -6.39
CA ASP A 63 2.41 -44.13 -7.27
C ASP A 63 3.33 -43.60 -8.37
N PRO A 64 3.11 -43.97 -9.65
CA PRO A 64 3.95 -43.52 -10.76
C PRO A 64 3.96 -42.00 -10.95
N GLU A 65 2.95 -41.30 -10.41
CA GLU A 65 2.87 -39.80 -10.46
C GLU A 65 3.66 -39.15 -9.31
N LYS A 66 4.17 -39.96 -8.35
CA LYS A 66 4.89 -39.49 -7.16
C LYS A 66 6.30 -40.08 -7.08
N LEU A 67 7.02 -40.04 -8.17
CA LEU A 67 8.44 -40.40 -8.23
C LEU A 67 9.28 -39.27 -7.61
N LEU A 68 10.34 -39.67 -6.88
CA LEU A 68 11.15 -38.73 -6.08
C LEU A 68 12.59 -38.69 -6.58
N ASP A 69 13.00 -37.55 -7.11
CA ASP A 69 14.37 -37.25 -7.50
C ASP A 69 15.24 -36.78 -6.31
N GLY A 70 16.55 -36.76 -6.49
CA GLY A 70 17.51 -36.22 -5.53
C GLY A 70 17.78 -37.12 -4.32
N VAL A 71 17.29 -38.38 -4.31
CA VAL A 71 17.60 -39.34 -3.26
C VAL A 71 18.86 -40.11 -3.61
N THR A 72 19.86 -40.03 -2.75
CA THR A 72 21.15 -40.69 -2.96
C THR A 72 21.23 -42.00 -2.19
N PHE A 73 21.55 -43.06 -2.89
CA PHE A 73 21.81 -44.39 -2.33
C PHE A 73 23.28 -44.75 -2.47
N THR A 74 23.82 -45.38 -1.45
CA THR A 74 25.17 -45.97 -1.46
C THR A 74 25.06 -47.48 -1.28
N ALA A 75 25.70 -48.22 -2.17
CA ALA A 75 25.78 -49.69 -2.11
C ALA A 75 27.11 -50.12 -1.49
N TYR A 76 27.05 -51.01 -0.52
CA TYR A 76 28.21 -51.65 0.14
C TYR A 76 28.16 -53.13 -0.04
N LYS A 77 29.23 -53.78 -0.55
CA LYS A 77 29.28 -55.22 -0.66
C LYS A 77 29.54 -55.83 0.73
N VAL A 78 28.63 -56.64 1.23
CA VAL A 78 28.67 -57.23 2.57
C VAL A 78 29.00 -58.72 2.58
N ALA A 79 28.75 -59.43 1.45
CA ALA A 79 29.18 -60.80 1.29
C ALA A 79 29.46 -61.16 -0.17
N ASP A 80 30.37 -62.10 -0.39
CA ASP A 80 30.54 -62.77 -1.66
C ASP A 80 29.60 -64.01 -1.74
N ILE A 81 29.08 -64.23 -2.96
CA ILE A 81 28.29 -65.47 -3.21
C ILE A 81 29.21 -66.47 -3.85
N VAL A 82 29.38 -67.58 -3.13
CA VAL A 82 30.20 -68.69 -3.54
C VAL A 82 29.32 -69.93 -3.74
N GLN A 83 29.39 -70.49 -4.94
CA GLN A 83 28.67 -71.72 -5.24
C GLN A 83 29.55 -72.92 -4.96
N SER A 84 28.96 -74.00 -4.33
CA SER A 84 29.65 -75.26 -4.13
C SER A 84 29.99 -75.93 -5.47
N THR A 85 31.21 -76.43 -5.60
CA THR A 85 31.66 -77.18 -6.77
C THR A 85 31.56 -78.72 -6.56
N GLU A 86 30.99 -79.17 -5.41
CA GLU A 86 30.76 -80.59 -5.18
C GLU A 86 29.69 -81.12 -6.12
N ALA A 87 30.00 -82.23 -6.78
CA ALA A 87 29.08 -82.86 -7.70
C ALA A 87 27.82 -83.33 -6.94
N GLY A 88 26.65 -82.86 -7.42
CA GLY A 88 25.32 -83.13 -6.85
C GLY A 88 24.81 -82.17 -5.79
N THR A 89 25.51 -81.07 -5.52
CA THR A 89 25.03 -80.00 -4.65
C THR A 89 24.87 -78.71 -5.42
N THR A 90 23.81 -78.00 -5.12
CA THR A 90 23.54 -76.60 -5.64
C THR A 90 23.62 -75.57 -4.52
N ASP A 91 24.43 -75.92 -3.47
CA ASP A 91 24.56 -75.01 -2.31
C ASP A 91 25.20 -73.67 -2.69
N VAL A 92 24.48 -72.65 -2.42
CA VAL A 92 24.95 -71.21 -2.51
C VAL A 92 25.32 -70.79 -1.10
N LYS A 93 26.57 -70.38 -0.89
CA LYS A 93 27.05 -69.84 0.37
C LYS A 93 27.29 -68.32 0.22
N MET A 94 26.81 -67.57 1.16
CA MET A 94 27.11 -66.13 1.27
C MET A 94 28.26 -65.97 2.28
N GLN A 95 29.44 -65.66 1.78
CA GLN A 95 30.64 -65.46 2.57
C GLN A 95 30.83 -64.04 2.96
N PRO A 96 30.65 -63.62 4.24
CA PRO A 96 30.81 -62.21 4.65
C PRO A 96 32.20 -61.69 4.32
N VAL A 97 32.27 -60.40 3.92
CA VAL A 97 33.52 -59.74 3.60
C VAL A 97 34.40 -59.55 4.84
N GLU A 98 35.73 -59.40 4.65
CA GLU A 98 36.71 -59.25 5.72
C GLU A 98 36.36 -58.15 6.72
N ALA A 99 35.87 -57.00 6.23
CA ALA A 99 35.45 -55.89 7.09
C ALA A 99 34.41 -56.30 8.14
N LEU A 100 33.51 -57.22 7.84
CA LEU A 100 32.51 -57.73 8.80
C LEU A 100 33.07 -58.83 9.69
N THR A 101 33.84 -59.75 9.12
CA THR A 101 34.41 -60.90 9.89
C THR A 101 35.47 -60.49 10.90
N LYS A 102 36.13 -59.32 10.67
CA LYS A 102 37.05 -58.75 11.65
C LYS A 102 36.34 -58.17 12.88
N ILE A 103 35.13 -57.67 12.69
CA ILE A 103 34.29 -57.18 13.79
C ILE A 103 33.64 -58.34 14.54
N LYS A 104 33.05 -59.26 13.78
CA LYS A 104 32.38 -60.50 14.34
C LYS A 104 32.76 -61.71 13.51
N SER A 105 33.67 -62.52 14.06
CA SER A 105 34.25 -63.66 13.34
C SER A 105 33.27 -64.77 12.98
N ASP A 106 32.16 -64.89 13.71
CA ASP A 106 31.10 -65.91 13.53
C ASP A 106 29.85 -65.31 12.83
N ILE A 107 29.94 -64.13 12.21
CA ILE A 107 28.82 -63.51 11.48
C ILE A 107 28.36 -64.48 10.36
N GLN A 108 27.05 -64.68 10.28
CA GLN A 108 26.42 -65.41 9.20
C GLN A 108 25.54 -64.52 8.37
N ILE A 109 25.66 -64.63 7.05
CA ILE A 109 24.76 -63.97 6.08
C ILE A 109 24.14 -65.09 5.25
N THR A 110 22.81 -65.16 5.23
CA THR A 110 22.00 -66.11 4.48
C THR A 110 20.96 -65.38 3.62
N SER A 111 20.22 -66.14 2.83
CA SER A 111 19.09 -65.60 2.07
C SER A 111 17.98 -64.99 2.93
N GLU A 112 17.92 -65.32 4.21
CA GLU A 112 16.92 -64.85 5.17
C GLU A 112 17.43 -63.61 6.00
N THR A 113 18.74 -63.37 5.95
CA THR A 113 19.34 -62.25 6.74
C THR A 113 18.78 -60.91 6.36
N LYS A 114 18.28 -60.19 7.36
CA LYS A 114 17.85 -58.80 7.23
C LYS A 114 18.96 -57.88 7.73
N TYR A 115 18.89 -56.60 7.33
CA TYR A 115 19.84 -55.62 7.83
C TYR A 115 19.88 -55.55 9.35
N ASP A 116 18.72 -55.60 10.02
CA ASP A 116 18.63 -55.51 11.48
C ASP A 116 19.40 -56.68 12.20
N ASP A 117 19.53 -57.85 11.57
CA ASP A 117 20.25 -58.99 12.12
C ASP A 117 21.77 -58.77 12.17
N ILE A 118 22.28 -57.91 11.30
CA ILE A 118 23.72 -57.64 11.15
C ILE A 118 24.08 -56.16 11.39
N LYS A 119 23.10 -55.35 11.79
CA LYS A 119 23.21 -53.88 11.91
C LYS A 119 24.43 -53.45 12.73
N ASP A 120 24.58 -53.94 13.95
CA ASP A 120 25.67 -53.52 14.84
C ASP A 120 27.05 -53.84 14.25
N THR A 121 27.19 -54.97 13.53
CA THR A 121 28.43 -55.36 12.87
C THR A 121 28.71 -54.45 11.65
N VAL A 122 27.68 -54.12 10.88
CA VAL A 122 27.80 -53.23 9.72
C VAL A 122 28.13 -51.82 10.17
N ASP A 123 27.42 -51.29 11.17
CA ASP A 123 27.65 -49.94 11.69
C ASP A 123 29.09 -49.78 12.22
N ALA A 124 29.60 -50.80 12.94
CA ALA A 124 30.99 -50.84 13.39
C ALA A 124 31.98 -50.93 12.21
N ALA A 125 31.64 -51.63 11.13
CA ALA A 125 32.51 -51.75 9.95
C ALA A 125 32.48 -50.48 9.06
N LEU A 126 31.45 -49.64 9.18
CA LEU A 126 31.35 -48.34 8.52
C LEU A 126 32.02 -47.20 9.30
N ALA A 127 32.36 -47.42 10.58
CA ALA A 127 33.00 -46.42 11.42
C ALA A 127 34.31 -45.91 10.80
N GLU A 128 34.69 -44.65 11.09
CA GLU A 128 35.88 -43.99 10.51
C GLU A 128 37.19 -44.73 10.90
N ASP A 129 37.23 -45.32 12.07
CA ASP A 129 38.36 -46.03 12.66
C ASP A 129 38.35 -47.55 12.38
N ALA A 130 37.36 -48.04 11.65
CA ALA A 130 37.28 -49.46 11.30
C ALA A 130 38.44 -49.91 10.41
N ASN A 131 39.05 -51.11 10.69
CA ASN A 131 40.15 -51.64 9.92
C ASN A 131 40.06 -53.19 9.75
N PRO A 132 39.76 -53.68 8.54
CA PRO A 132 39.43 -52.89 7.35
C PRO A 132 38.05 -52.22 7.43
N LYS A 133 37.93 -51.02 6.91
CA LYS A 133 36.67 -50.32 6.79
C LYS A 133 35.83 -50.90 5.66
N LEU A 134 34.52 -50.98 5.85
CA LEU A 134 33.58 -51.34 4.79
C LEU A 134 33.48 -50.13 3.80
N THR A 135 33.92 -50.36 2.58
CA THR A 135 33.96 -49.31 1.55
C THR A 135 32.74 -49.37 0.62
N ALA A 136 32.32 -48.18 0.16
CA ALA A 136 31.25 -48.10 -0.81
C ALA A 136 31.68 -48.78 -2.13
N PHE A 137 30.79 -49.58 -2.68
CA PHE A 137 30.93 -50.09 -4.05
C PHE A 137 30.65 -48.99 -5.06
N ALA A 138 29.52 -48.29 -4.89
CA ALA A 138 29.11 -47.17 -5.72
C ALA A 138 28.05 -46.35 -4.99
N THR A 139 27.81 -45.11 -5.55
CA THR A 139 26.74 -44.23 -5.14
C THR A 139 25.92 -43.85 -6.37
N ALA A 140 24.61 -43.79 -6.27
CA ALA A 140 23.70 -43.40 -7.33
C ALA A 140 22.57 -42.53 -6.77
N THR A 141 22.20 -41.48 -7.50
CA THR A 141 21.14 -40.53 -7.10
C THR A 141 19.96 -40.65 -8.07
N THR A 142 18.76 -40.62 -7.55
CA THR A 142 17.55 -40.69 -8.37
C THR A 142 17.42 -39.40 -9.24
N GLY A 143 17.10 -39.59 -10.52
CA GLY A 143 17.01 -38.52 -11.54
C GLY A 143 18.31 -38.27 -12.30
N ASP A 144 19.50 -38.66 -11.79
CA ASP A 144 20.79 -38.35 -12.44
C ASP A 144 20.96 -39.05 -13.81
N ASN A 145 20.27 -40.17 -14.03
CA ASN A 145 20.27 -40.89 -15.31
C ASN A 145 19.26 -40.31 -16.33
N GLY A 146 18.57 -39.21 -16.00
CA GLY A 146 17.54 -38.57 -16.83
C GLY A 146 16.17 -39.27 -16.73
N ILE A 147 15.99 -40.21 -15.82
CA ILE A 147 14.71 -40.89 -15.54
C ILE A 147 14.27 -40.48 -14.12
N THR A 148 13.15 -39.76 -14.04
CA THR A 148 12.61 -39.31 -12.76
C THR A 148 12.41 -40.47 -11.76
N GLY A 149 12.85 -40.24 -10.54
CA GLY A 149 12.73 -41.19 -9.42
C GLY A 149 13.61 -42.42 -9.54
N GLN A 150 14.51 -42.52 -10.53
CA GLN A 150 15.31 -43.71 -10.76
C GLN A 150 16.80 -43.50 -10.47
N ALA A 151 17.39 -44.43 -9.67
CA ALA A 151 18.83 -44.58 -9.50
C ALA A 151 19.26 -45.95 -9.98
N VAL A 152 20.40 -46.07 -10.65
CA VAL A 152 20.89 -47.32 -11.23
C VAL A 152 22.32 -47.59 -10.80
N PHE A 153 22.54 -48.76 -10.23
CA PHE A 153 23.86 -49.34 -10.01
C PHE A 153 24.11 -50.40 -11.10
N SER A 154 25.07 -50.16 -11.95
CA SER A 154 25.45 -51.06 -13.04
C SER A 154 26.73 -51.82 -12.71
N GLU A 155 27.02 -52.87 -13.51
CA GLU A 155 28.27 -53.62 -13.42
C GLU A 155 28.55 -54.19 -12.01
N MET A 156 27.51 -54.52 -11.24
CA MET A 156 27.64 -55.09 -9.90
C MET A 156 28.14 -56.53 -9.95
N PRO A 157 29.32 -56.85 -9.37
CA PRO A 157 29.76 -58.21 -9.21
C PRO A 157 28.78 -59.05 -8.40
N VAL A 158 28.76 -60.36 -8.63
CA VAL A 158 27.99 -61.28 -7.82
C VAL A 158 28.31 -61.12 -6.35
N GLY A 159 27.28 -61.03 -5.48
CA GLY A 159 27.44 -60.78 -4.05
C GLY A 159 26.17 -60.29 -3.37
N VAL A 160 26.25 -60.07 -2.06
CA VAL A 160 25.18 -59.43 -1.27
C VAL A 160 25.60 -57.99 -0.98
N TYR A 161 24.69 -57.08 -1.23
CA TYR A 161 24.90 -55.64 -1.06
C TYR A 161 23.95 -55.05 -0.03
N LEU A 162 24.49 -54.25 0.88
CA LEU A 162 23.73 -53.34 1.72
C LEU A 162 23.49 -52.09 0.94
N ILE A 163 22.23 -51.67 0.86
CA ILE A 163 21.80 -50.41 0.25
C ILE A 163 21.39 -49.45 1.36
N VAL A 164 22.04 -48.28 1.39
CA VAL A 164 21.84 -47.24 2.40
C VAL A 164 21.39 -45.97 1.69
N GLU A 165 20.30 -45.37 2.13
CA GLU A 165 19.91 -44.01 1.72
C GLU A 165 20.79 -42.97 2.45
N THR A 166 21.80 -42.44 1.74
CA THR A 166 22.83 -41.55 2.31
C THR A 166 22.45 -40.09 2.18
N GLY A 167 21.63 -39.70 1.19
CA GLY A 167 21.11 -38.36 0.97
C GLY A 167 19.65 -38.36 0.53
N ALA A 168 18.92 -37.32 0.91
CA ALA A 168 17.54 -37.12 0.45
C ALA A 168 17.20 -35.63 0.44
N PRO A 169 16.23 -35.21 -0.39
CA PRO A 169 15.66 -33.84 -0.34
C PRO A 169 15.06 -33.55 1.03
N SER A 170 14.97 -32.26 1.39
CA SER A 170 14.60 -31.79 2.74
C SER A 170 13.18 -32.19 3.20
N GLN A 171 12.25 -32.42 2.26
CA GLN A 171 10.91 -32.94 2.60
C GLN A 171 10.95 -34.38 3.14
N ILE A 172 12.05 -35.08 2.96
CA ILE A 172 12.22 -36.44 3.46
C ILE A 172 12.91 -36.38 4.82
N VAL A 173 12.12 -36.35 5.86
CA VAL A 173 12.60 -36.29 7.25
C VAL A 173 13.06 -37.66 7.74
N ASN A 174 12.39 -38.73 7.29
CA ASN A 174 12.72 -40.13 7.64
C ASN A 174 13.20 -40.87 6.40
N LYS A 175 14.46 -41.27 6.42
CA LYS A 175 15.07 -42.07 5.35
C LYS A 175 14.46 -43.46 5.29
N THR A 176 14.54 -44.11 4.13
CA THR A 176 14.22 -45.53 3.96
C THR A 176 15.12 -46.36 4.89
N ALA A 177 14.57 -47.38 5.50
CA ALA A 177 15.38 -48.37 6.24
C ALA A 177 16.39 -49.03 5.29
N ASN A 178 17.61 -49.25 5.77
CA ASN A 178 18.62 -49.96 5.03
C ASN A 178 18.14 -51.39 4.67
N PHE A 179 18.49 -51.86 3.50
CA PHE A 179 18.08 -53.19 3.04
C PHE A 179 19.20 -53.94 2.32
N LEU A 180 19.09 -55.26 2.30
CA LEU A 180 20.04 -56.14 1.60
C LEU A 180 19.48 -56.56 0.23
N VAL A 181 20.36 -56.60 -0.76
CA VAL A 181 20.06 -57.10 -2.11
C VAL A 181 21.13 -58.11 -2.52
N SER A 182 20.72 -59.20 -3.05
CA SER A 182 21.65 -60.18 -3.63
C SER A 182 21.69 -60.04 -5.15
N ILE A 183 22.87 -60.09 -5.72
CA ILE A 183 23.10 -60.16 -7.16
C ILE A 183 23.79 -61.50 -7.42
N PRO A 184 23.14 -62.45 -8.11
CA PRO A 184 21.75 -62.41 -8.55
C PRO A 184 20.75 -62.80 -7.45
N MET A 185 19.46 -62.61 -7.73
CA MET A 185 18.33 -63.20 -7.01
C MET A 185 17.73 -64.34 -7.78
N ALA A 186 17.15 -65.34 -7.05
CA ALA A 186 16.36 -66.37 -7.70
C ALA A 186 15.15 -65.78 -8.40
N LYS A 187 14.79 -66.24 -9.59
CA LYS A 187 13.55 -65.87 -10.27
C LYS A 187 12.34 -66.40 -9.52
N GLU A 188 11.25 -65.70 -9.48
CA GLU A 188 10.01 -66.11 -8.79
C GLU A 188 9.42 -67.40 -9.32
N ASP A 189 9.63 -67.69 -10.62
CA ASP A 189 9.17 -68.92 -11.27
C ASP A 189 10.11 -70.12 -11.04
N GLY A 190 11.19 -69.95 -10.29
CA GLY A 190 12.17 -71.01 -9.99
C GLY A 190 13.04 -71.42 -11.16
N THR A 191 12.96 -70.75 -12.31
CA THR A 191 13.64 -71.20 -13.54
C THR A 191 15.10 -70.76 -13.68
N GLY A 192 15.64 -70.01 -12.70
CA GLY A 192 17.01 -69.56 -12.75
C GLY A 192 17.29 -68.30 -11.93
N TRP A 193 18.30 -67.56 -12.37
CA TRP A 193 18.80 -66.37 -11.67
C TRP A 193 18.51 -65.09 -12.43
N ASN A 194 18.08 -64.04 -11.67
CA ASN A 194 17.92 -62.69 -12.18
C ASN A 194 19.11 -61.85 -11.70
N TYR A 195 19.84 -61.25 -12.65
CA TYR A 195 20.99 -60.39 -12.37
C TYR A 195 20.59 -58.88 -12.38
N ASP A 196 19.41 -58.57 -12.94
CA ASP A 196 18.91 -57.19 -13.02
C ASP A 196 17.75 -57.01 -12.04
N ILE A 197 18.08 -56.51 -10.85
CA ILE A 197 17.18 -56.39 -9.74
C ILE A 197 16.49 -55.02 -9.72
N VAL A 198 15.21 -54.99 -9.35
CA VAL A 198 14.44 -53.74 -9.18
C VAL A 198 13.96 -53.62 -7.73
N ALA A 199 14.26 -52.53 -7.09
CA ALA A 199 13.78 -52.18 -5.76
C ALA A 199 12.90 -50.90 -5.81
N ASN A 200 11.83 -50.87 -5.00
CA ASN A 200 10.84 -49.80 -5.02
C ASN A 200 10.64 -49.22 -3.60
N PRO A 201 11.68 -48.60 -3.00
CA PRO A 201 11.56 -48.00 -1.68
C PRO A 201 10.71 -46.74 -1.70
N LYS A 202 10.13 -46.38 -0.55
CA LYS A 202 9.23 -45.24 -0.36
C LYS A 202 9.67 -44.40 0.81
N ASN A 203 9.45 -43.09 0.75
CA ASN A 203 9.63 -42.22 1.88
C ASN A 203 8.38 -41.37 2.08
N ALA A 204 7.98 -41.16 3.33
CA ALA A 204 6.98 -40.17 3.67
C ALA A 204 7.60 -38.75 3.55
N ALA A 205 6.97 -37.88 2.82
CA ALA A 205 7.34 -36.47 2.73
C ALA A 205 6.58 -35.63 3.74
N VAL A 206 7.24 -34.57 4.18
CA VAL A 206 6.70 -33.57 5.12
C VAL A 206 6.70 -32.22 4.42
N TYR A 207 5.56 -31.57 4.41
CA TYR A 207 5.40 -30.24 3.86
C TYR A 207 4.72 -29.32 4.86
N GLY A 208 5.11 -28.06 4.88
CA GLY A 208 4.46 -27.02 5.66
C GLY A 208 3.86 -25.93 4.76
N GLY A 209 3.25 -24.95 5.38
CA GLY A 209 2.68 -23.81 4.67
C GLY A 209 2.85 -22.52 5.46
N ILE A 210 2.86 -21.41 4.74
CA ILE A 210 3.02 -20.05 5.26
C ILE A 210 1.99 -19.15 4.65
N SER A 211 1.52 -18.17 5.40
CA SER A 211 0.73 -17.04 4.90
C SER A 211 1.51 -15.75 5.06
N LEU A 212 1.32 -14.84 4.11
CA LEU A 212 1.69 -13.43 4.24
C LEU A 212 0.41 -12.61 4.25
N LYS A 213 0.28 -11.69 5.21
CA LYS A 213 -0.81 -10.73 5.30
C LYS A 213 -0.26 -9.32 5.11
N LYS A 214 -0.67 -8.70 4.01
CA LYS A 214 -0.29 -7.34 3.66
C LYS A 214 -1.32 -6.35 4.16
N TYR A 215 -0.83 -5.34 4.88
CA TYR A 215 -1.62 -4.21 5.37
C TYR A 215 -1.16 -2.91 4.72
N GLY A 216 -2.10 -2.01 4.49
CA GLY A 216 -1.87 -0.61 4.17
C GLY A 216 -2.19 0.25 5.37
N LYS A 217 -1.22 1.02 5.86
CA LYS A 217 -1.38 2.00 6.94
C LYS A 217 -1.63 3.37 6.30
N ASN A 218 -2.89 3.79 6.30
CA ASN A 218 -3.34 5.05 5.72
C ASN A 218 -3.31 6.14 6.78
N TYR A 219 -2.41 7.09 6.63
CA TYR A 219 -2.33 8.25 7.52
C TYR A 219 -3.38 9.29 7.20
N ASN A 220 -3.89 9.95 8.24
CA ASN A 220 -4.53 11.25 8.16
C ASN A 220 -3.45 12.35 8.25
N PRO A 221 -3.73 13.59 7.82
CA PRO A 221 -2.73 14.67 7.83
C PRO A 221 -2.14 14.96 9.22
N ASP A 222 -2.90 14.75 10.28
CA ASP A 222 -2.49 14.93 11.68
C ASP A 222 -1.59 13.79 12.23
N GLY A 223 -1.31 12.77 11.41
CA GLY A 223 -0.50 11.61 11.77
C GLY A 223 -1.26 10.46 12.42
N THR A 224 -2.56 10.60 12.64
CA THR A 224 -3.41 9.44 12.98
C THR A 224 -3.56 8.52 11.76
N PHE A 225 -3.89 7.25 11.95
CA PHE A 225 -3.96 6.30 10.83
C PHE A 225 -5.02 5.23 11.02
N SER A 226 -5.34 4.56 9.91
CA SER A 226 -6.12 3.32 9.85
C SER A 226 -5.33 2.24 9.11
N GLU A 227 -5.48 0.96 9.52
CA GLU A 227 -4.92 -0.18 8.78
C GLU A 227 -6.03 -0.88 7.99
N VAL A 228 -5.73 -1.22 6.74
CA VAL A 228 -6.62 -1.95 5.82
C VAL A 228 -5.87 -3.08 5.15
N ALA A 229 -6.58 -4.12 4.71
CA ALA A 229 -5.97 -5.15 3.87
C ALA A 229 -5.51 -4.54 2.53
N LEU A 230 -4.29 -4.88 2.08
CA LEU A 230 -3.69 -4.26 0.91
C LEU A 230 -3.45 -5.29 -0.21
N SER A 231 -4.20 -5.14 -1.29
CA SER A 231 -4.08 -5.97 -2.50
C SER A 231 -3.06 -5.40 -3.49
N GLY A 232 -2.49 -6.26 -4.34
CA GLY A 232 -1.63 -5.84 -5.43
C GLY A 232 -0.17 -5.56 -5.05
N ALA A 233 0.24 -5.81 -3.82
CA ALA A 233 1.65 -5.84 -3.43
C ALA A 233 2.32 -7.10 -3.98
N THR A 234 3.55 -6.98 -4.47
CA THR A 234 4.25 -8.10 -5.09
C THR A 234 5.48 -8.52 -4.30
N PHE A 235 5.75 -9.85 -4.31
CA PHE A 235 6.80 -10.46 -3.52
C PHE A 235 7.51 -11.56 -4.28
N TYR A 236 8.80 -11.78 -3.99
CA TYR A 236 9.48 -13.03 -4.27
C TYR A 236 9.56 -13.88 -3.01
N LEU A 237 9.40 -15.20 -3.20
CA LEU A 237 9.76 -16.20 -2.19
C LEU A 237 11.11 -16.76 -2.56
N GLN A 238 12.05 -16.78 -1.61
CA GLN A 238 13.34 -17.41 -1.77
C GLN A 238 13.53 -18.49 -0.71
N ARG A 239 14.30 -19.54 -1.07
CA ARG A 239 14.74 -20.60 -0.20
C ARG A 239 16.23 -20.51 0.01
N LYS A 240 16.70 -20.78 1.21
CA LYS A 240 18.13 -20.90 1.51
C LYS A 240 18.67 -22.25 1.09
N GLU A 241 19.70 -22.26 0.23
CA GLU A 241 20.40 -23.44 -0.26
C GLU A 241 21.90 -23.26 -0.02
N GLY A 242 22.41 -23.89 1.04
CA GLY A 242 23.76 -23.61 1.54
C GLY A 242 23.86 -22.17 2.06
N ASP A 243 24.77 -21.39 1.48
CA ASP A 243 24.92 -19.94 1.81
C ASP A 243 24.09 -19.04 0.89
N ASP A 244 23.54 -19.57 -0.20
CA ASP A 244 22.83 -18.80 -1.23
C ASP A 244 21.32 -18.77 -1.00
N TRP A 245 20.66 -17.74 -1.56
CA TRP A 245 19.22 -17.62 -1.62
C TRP A 245 18.72 -17.83 -3.05
N VAL A 246 17.87 -18.84 -3.24
CA VAL A 246 17.34 -19.22 -4.55
C VAL A 246 15.84 -18.89 -4.64
N THR A 247 15.41 -18.26 -5.70
CA THR A 247 14.00 -17.93 -5.92
C THR A 247 13.18 -19.18 -6.21
N VAL A 248 12.09 -19.35 -5.46
CA VAL A 248 11.09 -20.40 -5.70
C VAL A 248 10.18 -19.94 -6.83
N THR A 249 10.39 -20.46 -8.04
CA THR A 249 9.71 -19.98 -9.25
C THR A 249 8.29 -20.49 -9.42
N ALA A 250 7.94 -21.61 -8.78
CA ALA A 250 6.61 -22.24 -8.89
C ALA A 250 6.08 -22.70 -7.52
N PRO A 251 5.88 -21.79 -6.55
CA PRO A 251 5.27 -22.16 -5.27
C PRO A 251 3.79 -22.49 -5.47
N THR A 252 3.27 -23.45 -4.68
CA THR A 252 1.83 -23.76 -4.66
C THR A 252 1.10 -22.66 -3.89
N VAL A 253 0.34 -21.83 -4.62
CA VAL A 253 -0.45 -20.73 -4.05
C VAL A 253 -1.92 -21.08 -4.05
N SER A 254 -2.63 -20.83 -2.95
CA SER A 254 -4.07 -21.03 -2.85
C SER A 254 -4.83 -20.03 -3.72
N ASP A 255 -5.67 -20.47 -4.64
CA ASP A 255 -6.39 -19.66 -5.65
C ASP A 255 -7.17 -18.46 -5.09
N SER A 256 -7.63 -18.52 -3.86
CA SER A 256 -8.38 -17.41 -3.21
C SER A 256 -7.49 -16.40 -2.49
N ASN A 257 -6.21 -16.74 -2.26
CA ASN A 257 -5.32 -15.98 -1.38
C ASN A 257 -3.96 -15.72 -2.04
N GLY A 258 -3.99 -15.02 -3.15
CA GLY A 258 -2.81 -14.62 -3.90
C GLY A 258 -2.73 -15.26 -5.28
N SER A 259 -1.74 -14.87 -6.04
CA SER A 259 -1.39 -15.44 -7.34
C SER A 259 0.12 -15.46 -7.51
N VAL A 260 0.59 -16.30 -8.42
CA VAL A 260 2.00 -16.35 -8.84
C VAL A 260 2.06 -16.30 -10.36
N ASP A 261 3.02 -15.58 -10.91
CA ASP A 261 3.28 -15.55 -12.35
C ASP A 261 4.39 -16.54 -12.76
N ALA A 262 4.69 -16.61 -14.05
CA ALA A 262 5.69 -17.52 -14.61
C ALA A 262 7.14 -17.23 -14.13
N SER A 263 7.41 -16.05 -13.54
CA SER A 263 8.71 -15.69 -12.96
C SER A 263 8.84 -16.02 -11.48
N GLY A 264 7.76 -16.50 -10.86
CA GLY A 264 7.67 -16.73 -9.42
C GLY A 264 7.30 -15.48 -8.61
N LEU A 265 6.89 -14.39 -9.28
CA LEU A 265 6.43 -13.18 -8.62
C LEU A 265 5.02 -13.39 -8.06
N LEU A 266 4.91 -13.29 -6.76
CA LEU A 266 3.68 -13.44 -5.98
C LEU A 266 2.95 -12.09 -5.89
N THR A 267 1.61 -12.11 -5.95
CA THR A 267 0.79 -10.90 -5.79
C THR A 267 -0.28 -11.12 -4.72
N THR A 268 -0.44 -10.14 -3.81
CA THR A 268 -1.46 -10.19 -2.77
C THR A 268 -2.87 -10.08 -3.34
N SER A 269 -3.79 -10.92 -2.84
CA SER A 269 -5.21 -10.96 -3.19
C SER A 269 -5.99 -9.74 -2.66
N ALA A 270 -7.27 -9.64 -2.98
CA ALA A 270 -8.16 -8.56 -2.53
C ALA A 270 -8.23 -8.42 -1.00
N ASN A 271 -8.03 -9.49 -0.25
CA ASN A 271 -7.97 -9.48 1.20
C ASN A 271 -6.53 -9.30 1.75
N GLY A 272 -5.56 -8.96 0.91
CA GLY A 272 -4.16 -8.75 1.28
C GLY A 272 -3.38 -10.02 1.60
N MET A 273 -3.85 -11.21 1.18
CA MET A 273 -3.21 -12.47 1.53
C MET A 273 -2.36 -13.04 0.38
N ILE A 274 -1.30 -13.75 0.75
CA ILE A 274 -0.64 -14.78 -0.03
C ILE A 274 -0.59 -16.02 0.85
N ASN A 275 -1.15 -17.14 0.40
CA ASN A 275 -1.05 -18.44 1.09
C ASN A 275 -0.26 -19.40 0.23
N ILE A 276 0.81 -19.94 0.78
CA ILE A 276 1.66 -20.92 0.12
C ILE A 276 1.59 -22.23 0.90
N THR A 277 1.43 -23.32 0.17
CA THR A 277 1.45 -24.69 0.69
C THR A 277 2.59 -25.49 0.08
N ASP A 278 2.76 -26.71 0.52
CA ASP A 278 3.70 -27.69 -0.03
C ASP A 278 5.16 -27.22 -0.02
N LEU A 279 5.54 -26.42 1.00
CA LEU A 279 6.93 -26.07 1.24
C LEU A 279 7.65 -27.17 2.01
N ALA A 280 8.76 -27.65 1.46
CA ALA A 280 9.64 -28.58 2.14
C ALA A 280 10.28 -27.93 3.39
N PRO A 281 10.66 -28.70 4.42
CA PRO A 281 11.44 -28.15 5.54
C PRO A 281 12.67 -27.38 5.09
N GLY A 282 12.91 -26.24 5.70
CA GLY A 282 14.00 -25.34 5.32
C GLY A 282 13.74 -23.90 5.72
N THR A 283 14.72 -23.04 5.47
CA THR A 283 14.64 -21.61 5.73
C THR A 283 14.26 -20.88 4.45
N TYR A 284 13.33 -19.97 4.56
CA TYR A 284 12.76 -19.18 3.46
C TYR A 284 12.71 -17.73 3.84
N ARG A 285 12.55 -16.84 2.83
CA ARG A 285 12.26 -15.42 3.03
C ARG A 285 11.30 -14.90 1.95
N PHE A 286 10.43 -13.99 2.36
CA PHE A 286 9.74 -13.10 1.43
C PHE A 286 10.52 -11.82 1.26
N ILE A 287 10.55 -11.30 0.04
CA ILE A 287 11.13 -9.99 -0.31
C ILE A 287 10.05 -9.22 -1.04
N GLU A 288 9.68 -8.05 -0.54
CA GLU A 288 8.74 -7.17 -1.25
C GLU A 288 9.43 -6.61 -2.49
N TYR A 289 8.81 -6.85 -3.66
CA TYR A 289 9.33 -6.37 -4.94
C TYR A 289 8.75 -5.00 -5.30
N SER A 290 7.43 -4.80 -5.09
CA SER A 290 6.78 -3.51 -5.29
C SER A 290 5.57 -3.30 -4.38
N ALA A 291 5.39 -2.06 -3.94
CA ALA A 291 4.19 -1.61 -3.26
C ALA A 291 3.08 -1.26 -4.26
N PRO A 292 1.79 -1.39 -3.88
CA PRO A 292 0.70 -0.80 -4.62
C PRO A 292 0.80 0.72 -4.68
N GLN A 293 0.15 1.30 -5.70
CA GLN A 293 0.15 2.73 -5.95
C GLN A 293 -0.20 3.58 -4.72
N GLY A 294 0.60 4.63 -4.49
CA GLY A 294 0.44 5.57 -3.40
C GLY A 294 0.94 5.06 -2.04
N TYR A 295 1.48 3.83 -1.98
CA TYR A 295 2.06 3.27 -0.77
C TYR A 295 3.59 3.25 -0.85
N ILE A 296 4.21 3.50 0.28
CA ILE A 296 5.64 3.35 0.50
C ILE A 296 5.90 1.91 0.92
N MET A 297 6.88 1.25 0.32
CA MET A 297 7.30 -0.10 0.72
C MET A 297 7.71 -0.14 2.19
N ASP A 298 7.53 -1.31 2.83
CA ASP A 298 8.07 -1.55 4.17
C ASP A 298 9.62 -1.48 4.12
N GLY A 299 10.20 -0.87 5.16
CA GLY A 299 11.65 -0.77 5.28
C GLY A 299 12.38 -2.06 5.62
N GLN A 300 11.67 -3.14 5.85
CA GLN A 300 12.23 -4.46 6.10
C GLN A 300 12.71 -5.08 4.79
N ALA A 301 14.01 -5.41 4.70
CA ALA A 301 14.59 -5.93 3.46
C ALA A 301 14.08 -7.34 3.14
N ALA A 302 13.90 -8.21 4.15
CA ALA A 302 13.42 -9.56 4.00
C ALA A 302 12.64 -10.02 5.24
N TYR A 303 11.71 -10.96 5.03
CA TYR A 303 10.87 -11.58 6.07
C TYR A 303 11.19 -13.07 6.13
N GLU A 304 12.16 -13.44 6.97
CA GLU A 304 12.64 -14.82 7.10
C GLU A 304 11.70 -15.66 7.95
N PHE A 305 11.54 -16.93 7.57
CA PHE A 305 10.82 -17.95 8.33
C PHE A 305 11.40 -19.33 8.08
N THR A 306 11.11 -20.29 8.97
CA THR A 306 11.55 -21.67 8.83
C THR A 306 10.36 -22.61 8.88
N ILE A 307 10.28 -23.52 7.91
CA ILE A 307 9.42 -24.69 7.95
C ILE A 307 10.21 -25.78 8.65
N ASN A 308 9.73 -26.24 9.80
CA ASN A 308 10.39 -27.25 10.60
C ASN A 308 10.03 -28.68 10.13
N ASN A 309 10.85 -29.66 10.51
CA ASN A 309 10.63 -31.07 10.17
C ASN A 309 9.32 -31.66 10.75
N ASP A 310 8.73 -31.04 11.75
CA ASP A 310 7.44 -31.36 12.34
C ASP A 310 6.26 -30.58 11.77
N GLN A 311 6.44 -29.88 10.65
CA GLN A 311 5.49 -29.00 9.95
C GLN A 311 5.16 -27.72 10.71
N THR A 312 5.75 -27.45 11.85
CA THR A 312 5.61 -26.15 12.52
C THR A 312 6.35 -25.06 11.77
N VAL A 313 5.90 -23.82 11.92
CA VAL A 313 6.50 -22.65 11.26
C VAL A 313 7.09 -21.72 12.32
N THR A 314 8.36 -21.40 12.17
CA THR A 314 9.05 -20.42 13.01
C THR A 314 9.10 -19.09 12.28
N ILE A 315 8.52 -18.04 12.89
CA ILE A 315 8.47 -16.67 12.37
C ILE A 315 9.00 -15.75 13.49
N SER A 316 9.81 -14.74 13.14
CA SER A 316 10.25 -13.71 14.09
C SER A 316 9.06 -12.92 14.64
N ASP A 317 9.07 -12.66 15.95
CA ASP A 317 8.04 -11.86 16.62
C ASP A 317 7.96 -10.40 16.10
N ALA A 318 9.02 -9.91 15.44
CA ALA A 318 9.06 -8.57 14.85
C ALA A 318 8.02 -8.35 13.74
N TYR A 319 7.65 -9.42 13.01
CA TYR A 319 6.70 -9.36 11.89
C TYR A 319 5.71 -10.54 11.89
N LYS A 320 5.51 -11.20 13.02
CA LYS A 320 4.50 -12.24 13.17
C LYS A 320 3.11 -11.60 13.29
N ASP A 321 2.15 -12.09 12.51
CA ASP A 321 0.74 -11.71 12.64
C ASP A 321 0.07 -12.46 13.80
N THR A 322 -1.08 -11.96 14.24
CA THR A 322 -1.98 -12.66 15.18
C THR A 322 -2.62 -13.91 14.57
N LEU A 323 -2.68 -13.99 13.24
CA LEU A 323 -3.09 -15.19 12.50
C LEU A 323 -1.98 -16.23 12.57
N ALA A 324 -2.38 -17.51 12.70
CA ALA A 324 -1.42 -18.62 12.76
C ALA A 324 -0.58 -18.72 11.48
N ASN A 325 0.70 -19.01 11.61
CA ASN A 325 1.65 -19.19 10.51
C ASN A 325 1.59 -18.03 9.49
N THR A 326 1.48 -16.80 9.98
CA THR A 326 1.30 -15.63 9.11
C THR A 326 2.34 -14.55 9.40
N ILE A 327 2.95 -14.04 8.34
CA ILE A 327 3.85 -12.88 8.37
C ILE A 327 3.02 -11.63 8.11
N LYS A 328 3.16 -10.61 8.98
CA LYS A 328 2.58 -9.28 8.81
C LYS A 328 3.55 -8.37 8.07
N VAL A 329 3.11 -7.77 6.97
CA VAL A 329 3.87 -6.76 6.22
C VAL A 329 3.00 -5.51 6.07
N VAL A 330 3.55 -4.33 6.36
CA VAL A 330 2.80 -3.06 6.39
C VAL A 330 3.43 -2.05 5.46
N ASN A 331 2.68 -1.55 4.48
CA ASN A 331 3.07 -0.39 3.68
C ASN A 331 2.36 0.85 4.17
N GLU A 332 3.02 1.99 4.11
CA GLU A 332 2.52 3.25 4.63
C GLU A 332 2.09 4.18 3.48
N LYS A 333 0.98 4.88 3.68
CA LYS A 333 0.48 5.88 2.74
C LYS A 333 0.31 7.20 3.47
N PRO A 334 1.18 8.19 3.23
CA PRO A 334 1.05 9.52 3.80
C PRO A 334 -0.18 10.25 3.24
N SER A 335 -0.57 11.32 3.90
CA SER A 335 -1.58 12.26 3.42
C SER A 335 -1.18 13.68 3.72
N MET A 336 -1.87 14.63 3.10
CA MET A 336 -1.63 16.04 3.30
C MET A 336 -2.96 16.81 3.21
N GLU A 337 -3.09 17.87 4.00
CA GLU A 337 -4.20 18.79 3.95
C GLU A 337 -3.70 20.24 3.86
N LYS A 338 -4.39 21.06 3.03
CA LYS A 338 -4.22 22.50 3.01
C LYS A 338 -5.47 23.18 3.52
N GLN A 339 -5.27 24.18 4.36
CA GLN A 339 -6.32 24.97 5.00
C GLN A 339 -6.01 26.46 4.96
N VAL A 340 -7.02 27.27 5.13
CA VAL A 340 -6.94 28.74 5.10
C VAL A 340 -7.82 29.35 6.17
N LYS A 341 -7.45 30.55 6.66
CA LYS A 341 -8.27 31.38 7.52
C LYS A 341 -7.97 32.87 7.34
N THR A 342 -8.90 33.69 7.79
CA THR A 342 -8.69 35.14 7.99
C THR A 342 -8.90 35.53 9.45
N GLY A 343 -8.07 36.41 9.97
CA GLY A 343 -8.17 36.90 11.35
C GLY A 343 -8.23 35.80 12.39
N VAL A 344 -9.29 35.80 13.21
CA VAL A 344 -9.52 34.86 14.33
C VAL A 344 -10.33 33.62 13.94
N ASP A 345 -10.71 33.48 12.67
CA ASP A 345 -11.54 32.39 12.19
C ASP A 345 -10.83 31.03 12.36
N ALA A 346 -11.59 29.94 12.37
CA ALA A 346 -11.04 28.61 12.31
C ALA A 346 -10.49 28.29 10.92
N TYR A 347 -9.47 27.44 10.87
CA TYR A 347 -8.96 26.92 9.60
C TYR A 347 -10.02 26.10 8.85
N GLY A 348 -10.11 26.28 7.55
CA GLY A 348 -11.02 25.56 6.67
C GLY A 348 -10.49 25.46 5.24
N LYS A 349 -11.28 24.86 4.35
CA LYS A 349 -10.94 24.77 2.91
C LYS A 349 -11.16 26.06 2.16
N ALA A 350 -11.90 26.98 2.74
CA ALA A 350 -12.17 28.29 2.19
C ALA A 350 -12.35 29.33 3.28
N THR A 351 -12.03 30.55 2.95
CA THR A 351 -12.33 31.76 3.71
C THR A 351 -12.67 32.89 2.75
N ASP A 352 -13.08 34.05 3.25
CA ASP A 352 -13.23 35.26 2.47
C ASP A 352 -12.38 36.41 3.03
N ALA A 353 -11.97 37.28 2.16
CA ALA A 353 -11.15 38.44 2.49
C ALA A 353 -11.44 39.63 1.56
N SER A 354 -11.23 40.84 2.08
CA SER A 354 -11.11 42.02 1.22
C SER A 354 -9.73 42.12 0.59
N VAL A 355 -9.62 42.71 -0.57
CA VAL A 355 -8.32 43.10 -1.11
C VAL A 355 -7.60 43.97 -0.09
N GLY A 356 -6.35 43.65 0.22
CA GLY A 356 -5.54 44.25 1.27
C GLY A 356 -5.55 43.48 2.61
N ASP A 357 -6.46 42.55 2.82
CA ASP A 357 -6.48 41.72 4.05
C ASP A 357 -5.38 40.66 4.03
N VAL A 358 -4.86 40.32 5.21
CA VAL A 358 -3.93 39.21 5.42
C VAL A 358 -4.69 37.91 5.52
N VAL A 359 -4.22 36.89 4.80
CA VAL A 359 -4.77 35.54 4.75
C VAL A 359 -3.71 34.55 5.30
N THR A 360 -4.07 33.74 6.27
CA THR A 360 -3.18 32.76 6.88
C THR A 360 -3.47 31.37 6.32
N TRP A 361 -2.44 30.72 5.82
CA TRP A 361 -2.47 29.36 5.26
C TRP A 361 -1.82 28.36 6.19
N LYS A 362 -2.29 27.11 6.13
CA LYS A 362 -1.72 25.99 6.86
C LYS A 362 -1.68 24.75 5.96
N VAL A 363 -0.50 24.17 5.82
CA VAL A 363 -0.29 22.87 5.20
C VAL A 363 0.08 21.88 6.30
N THR A 364 -0.64 20.77 6.41
CA THR A 364 -0.33 19.68 7.36
C THR A 364 -0.10 18.40 6.60
N ALA A 365 1.04 17.74 6.79
CA ALA A 365 1.43 16.51 6.15
C ALA A 365 1.80 15.45 7.16
N ALA A 366 1.32 14.21 6.94
CA ALA A 366 1.68 13.06 7.75
C ALA A 366 3.10 12.59 7.43
N VAL A 367 3.89 12.30 8.45
CA VAL A 367 5.24 11.76 8.32
C VAL A 367 5.20 10.24 8.49
N PRO A 368 5.54 9.46 7.46
CA PRO A 368 5.62 8.01 7.57
C PRO A 368 6.76 7.58 8.49
N SER A 369 6.61 6.43 9.16
CA SER A 369 7.58 5.96 10.16
C SER A 369 8.96 5.64 9.57
N ASN A 370 9.00 5.33 8.27
CA ASN A 370 10.21 5.01 7.50
C ASN A 370 10.73 6.19 6.65
N VAL A 371 10.36 7.44 7.01
CA VAL A 371 10.73 8.66 6.27
C VAL A 371 12.24 8.80 6.07
N ASN A 372 13.06 8.31 7.01
CA ASN A 372 14.53 8.34 6.93
C ASN A 372 15.11 7.50 5.77
N LYS A 373 14.34 6.54 5.25
CA LYS A 373 14.74 5.70 4.12
C LYS A 373 14.36 6.28 2.77
N LEU A 374 13.43 7.25 2.74
CA LEU A 374 12.93 7.83 1.50
C LEU A 374 14.01 8.68 0.82
N ALA A 375 14.12 8.58 -0.51
CA ALA A 375 14.96 9.46 -1.30
C ALA A 375 14.44 10.91 -1.23
N LYS A 376 13.12 11.09 -1.32
CA LYS A 376 12.46 12.41 -1.31
C LYS A 376 11.36 12.47 -0.27
N TYR A 377 11.25 13.60 0.41
CA TYR A 377 10.12 14.04 1.21
C TYR A 377 10.10 15.57 1.15
N ILE A 378 9.22 16.12 0.29
CA ILE A 378 9.23 17.54 -0.12
C ILE A 378 7.84 18.12 -0.01
N LEU A 379 7.70 19.23 0.70
CA LEU A 379 6.49 20.06 0.73
C LEU A 379 6.67 21.25 -0.20
N THR A 380 5.70 21.49 -1.06
CA THR A 380 5.69 22.63 -1.98
C THR A 380 4.34 23.29 -1.94
N ASP A 381 4.32 24.62 -2.02
CA ASP A 381 3.11 25.43 -2.09
C ASP A 381 3.23 26.45 -3.22
N THR A 382 2.22 26.54 -4.06
CA THR A 382 2.18 27.43 -5.22
C THR A 382 0.99 28.36 -5.13
N MET A 383 1.27 29.63 -4.89
CA MET A 383 0.29 30.70 -4.75
C MET A 383 -0.12 31.23 -6.10
N SER A 384 -1.42 31.53 -6.28
CA SER A 384 -1.89 32.31 -7.45
C SER A 384 -1.42 33.76 -7.40
N SER A 385 -1.42 34.44 -8.55
CA SER A 385 -1.04 35.85 -8.65
C SER A 385 -1.94 36.82 -7.85
N ALA A 386 -3.07 36.35 -7.36
CA ALA A 386 -3.95 37.08 -6.47
C ALA A 386 -3.43 37.25 -5.03
N LEU A 387 -2.37 36.48 -4.69
CA LEU A 387 -1.77 36.41 -3.35
C LEU A 387 -0.38 37.03 -3.40
N THR A 388 -0.10 38.00 -2.56
CA THR A 388 1.23 38.60 -2.43
C THR A 388 1.94 37.97 -1.25
N TRP A 389 3.15 37.48 -1.47
CA TRP A 389 4.04 37.04 -0.41
C TRP A 389 4.56 38.27 0.33
N GLU A 390 4.33 38.30 1.63
CA GLU A 390 4.74 39.43 2.46
C GLU A 390 5.70 38.95 3.55
N SER A 391 6.96 39.00 3.26
CA SER A 391 7.98 38.83 4.29
C SER A 391 9.32 39.34 3.82
N GLU A 392 9.83 40.32 4.50
CA GLU A 392 11.23 40.69 4.39
C GLU A 392 12.19 39.64 4.88
N THR A 393 11.68 38.58 5.54
CA THR A 393 12.44 37.47 6.09
C THR A 393 11.65 36.17 6.02
N GLU A 394 12.31 35.03 6.09
CA GLU A 394 11.69 33.70 6.23
C GLU A 394 10.81 33.56 7.47
N ALA A 395 10.79 34.56 8.37
CA ALA A 395 9.97 34.62 9.56
C ALA A 395 8.44 34.55 9.28
N ASN A 396 8.03 34.75 8.03
CA ASN A 396 6.63 34.53 7.62
C ASN A 396 6.19 33.07 7.64
N LEU A 397 7.15 32.12 7.56
CA LEU A 397 6.88 30.69 7.49
C LEU A 397 7.31 30.00 8.80
N THR A 398 6.36 29.34 9.44
CA THR A 398 6.60 28.57 10.68
C THR A 398 6.41 27.10 10.40
N ILE A 399 7.39 26.28 10.81
CA ILE A 399 7.34 24.81 10.72
C ILE A 399 7.19 24.26 12.14
N GLU A 400 6.14 23.47 12.35
CA GLU A 400 5.86 22.77 13.61
C GLU A 400 5.76 21.27 13.34
N THR A 401 6.24 20.45 14.27
CA THR A 401 6.15 18.98 14.22
C THR A 401 5.33 18.44 15.37
N ASN A 402 4.76 17.25 15.19
CA ASN A 402 4.10 16.52 16.25
C ASN A 402 4.71 15.13 16.43
N PRO A 403 5.35 14.80 17.59
CA PRO A 403 5.68 15.69 18.70
C PRO A 403 6.59 16.85 18.27
N ASN A 404 6.62 17.91 19.08
CA ASN A 404 7.38 19.11 18.77
C ASN A 404 8.89 18.83 18.84
N VAL A 405 9.55 18.91 17.68
CA VAL A 405 10.98 18.72 17.47
C VAL A 405 11.52 19.94 16.76
N LYS A 406 12.54 20.59 17.32
CA LYS A 406 13.20 21.70 16.66
C LYS A 406 13.96 21.21 15.42
N LEU A 407 13.62 21.76 14.27
CA LEU A 407 14.31 21.55 13.00
C LEU A 407 15.19 22.74 12.67
N ASP A 408 16.41 22.48 12.23
CA ASP A 408 17.39 23.52 11.89
C ASP A 408 17.51 23.63 10.35
N LYS A 409 17.25 24.84 9.84
CA LYS A 409 17.37 25.15 8.39
C LYS A 409 18.80 24.86 7.92
N ASP A 410 18.96 24.46 6.65
CA ASP A 410 20.20 24.09 5.96
C ASP A 410 20.92 22.86 6.54
N THR A 411 20.42 22.33 7.66
CA THR A 411 20.86 21.06 8.25
C THR A 411 19.79 19.98 8.07
N ASP A 412 18.59 20.22 8.60
CA ASP A 412 17.49 19.26 8.58
C ASP A 412 16.60 19.42 7.33
N TYR A 413 16.53 20.64 6.79
CA TYR A 413 15.77 20.94 5.56
C TYR A 413 16.35 22.13 4.82
N THR A 414 16.14 22.19 3.52
CA THR A 414 16.34 23.39 2.72
C THR A 414 15.00 24.10 2.54
N LEU A 415 15.03 25.45 2.53
CA LEU A 415 13.86 26.28 2.36
C LEU A 415 14.08 27.27 1.23
N THR A 416 13.19 27.27 0.24
CA THR A 416 13.09 28.28 -0.80
C THR A 416 11.77 29.00 -0.63
N VAL A 417 11.80 30.34 -0.66
CA VAL A 417 10.61 31.20 -0.57
C VAL A 417 10.63 32.25 -1.67
N PRO A 418 9.47 32.81 -2.08
CA PRO A 418 9.44 33.97 -2.98
C PRO A 418 10.10 35.19 -2.35
N GLU A 419 10.56 36.14 -3.20
CA GLU A 419 10.99 37.46 -2.75
C GLU A 419 9.81 38.23 -2.16
N ASP A 420 10.08 39.13 -1.21
CA ASP A 420 9.07 40.00 -0.61
C ASP A 420 8.30 40.84 -1.67
N GLY A 421 7.01 40.95 -1.52
CA GLY A 421 6.14 41.66 -2.46
C GLY A 421 5.85 40.88 -3.76
N THR A 422 6.32 39.65 -3.91
CA THR A 422 6.03 38.83 -5.10
C THR A 422 4.55 38.47 -5.17
N GLU A 423 3.90 38.80 -6.29
CA GLU A 423 2.54 38.41 -6.62
C GLU A 423 2.53 36.93 -7.14
N GLY A 424 2.02 35.99 -6.34
CA GLY A 424 2.13 34.57 -6.59
C GLY A 424 3.45 33.99 -6.07
N GLY A 425 3.92 32.94 -6.73
CA GLY A 425 5.20 32.30 -6.43
C GLY A 425 5.07 30.96 -5.68
N THR A 426 6.21 30.38 -5.40
CA THR A 426 6.28 29.04 -4.80
C THR A 426 7.29 29.03 -3.65
N TRP A 427 6.91 28.44 -2.51
CA TRP A 427 7.88 28.02 -1.51
C TRP A 427 8.04 26.51 -1.53
N THR A 428 9.24 26.04 -1.16
CA THR A 428 9.57 24.60 -1.09
C THR A 428 10.38 24.31 0.17
N ILE A 429 9.99 23.26 0.88
CA ILE A 429 10.72 22.64 1.99
C ILE A 429 11.12 21.25 1.55
N GLU A 430 12.42 21.02 1.37
CA GLU A 430 12.99 19.71 1.08
C GLU A 430 13.76 19.19 2.29
N PHE A 431 13.34 18.05 2.84
CA PHE A 431 14.00 17.45 4.00
C PHE A 431 15.28 16.74 3.58
N THR A 432 16.39 17.11 4.21
CA THR A 432 17.70 16.46 4.01
C THR A 432 17.69 15.04 4.58
N THR A 433 18.73 14.26 4.31
CA THR A 433 18.92 12.96 4.97
C THR A 433 18.94 13.10 6.49
N ALA A 434 19.69 14.07 7.04
CA ALA A 434 19.76 14.33 8.47
C ALA A 434 18.40 14.72 9.06
N GLY A 435 17.63 15.56 8.35
CA GLY A 435 16.29 15.93 8.76
C GLY A 435 15.32 14.74 8.79
N LYS A 436 15.33 13.90 7.76
CA LYS A 436 14.51 12.69 7.71
C LYS A 436 14.88 11.70 8.83
N GLU A 437 16.16 11.54 9.12
CA GLU A 437 16.65 10.73 10.26
C GLU A 437 16.17 11.31 11.60
N LYS A 438 16.24 12.63 11.76
CA LYS A 438 15.77 13.32 12.96
C LYS A 438 14.25 13.18 13.16
N LEU A 439 13.45 13.30 12.10
CA LEU A 439 12.01 13.06 12.14
C LEU A 439 11.69 11.62 12.59
N ALA A 440 12.33 10.63 11.99
CA ALA A 440 12.13 9.22 12.32
C ALA A 440 12.58 8.90 13.77
N ALA A 441 13.77 9.35 14.18
CA ALA A 441 14.33 9.09 15.51
C ALA A 441 13.46 9.67 16.65
N ASN A 442 12.73 10.75 16.39
CA ASN A 442 11.85 11.40 17.35
C ASN A 442 10.37 10.97 17.18
N ASN A 443 10.08 9.98 16.34
CA ASN A 443 8.73 9.48 16.05
C ASN A 443 7.77 10.61 15.68
N VAL A 444 8.21 11.56 14.85
CA VAL A 444 7.37 12.63 14.33
C VAL A 444 6.30 12.03 13.44
N THR A 445 5.03 12.32 13.70
CA THR A 445 3.88 11.78 12.97
C THR A 445 3.27 12.78 12.00
N SER A 446 3.48 14.08 12.21
CA SER A 446 3.03 15.12 11.27
C SER A 446 3.88 16.39 11.32
N ILE A 447 3.84 17.13 10.22
CA ILE A 447 4.47 18.44 10.05
C ILE A 447 3.38 19.41 9.65
N SER A 448 3.34 20.59 10.30
CA SER A 448 2.48 21.70 9.93
C SER A 448 3.32 22.91 9.51
N VAL A 449 3.01 23.47 8.36
CA VAL A 449 3.62 24.72 7.84
C VAL A 449 2.57 25.79 7.81
N THR A 450 2.81 26.90 8.51
CA THR A 450 1.91 28.06 8.55
C THR A 450 2.60 29.28 7.95
N PHE A 451 1.91 30.03 7.11
CA PHE A 451 2.42 31.25 6.48
C PHE A 451 1.30 32.21 6.12
N ASN A 452 1.66 33.47 5.86
CA ASN A 452 0.74 34.56 5.53
C ASN A 452 0.94 35.05 4.10
N THR A 453 -0.15 35.50 3.48
CA THR A 453 -0.14 36.25 2.24
C THR A 453 -1.13 37.41 2.34
N ARG A 454 -1.02 38.43 1.47
CA ARG A 454 -2.03 39.47 1.32
C ARG A 454 -2.83 39.26 0.04
N LEU A 455 -4.16 39.28 0.15
CA LEU A 455 -5.02 39.29 -1.04
C LEU A 455 -4.82 40.61 -1.77
N ASN A 456 -4.39 40.56 -3.03
CA ASN A 456 -4.01 41.74 -3.80
C ASN A 456 -5.06 42.10 -4.87
N LYS A 457 -4.78 43.16 -5.63
CA LYS A 457 -5.67 43.72 -6.67
C LYS A 457 -5.96 42.75 -7.85
N ASN A 458 -5.16 41.70 -8.01
CA ASN A 458 -5.37 40.66 -9.05
C ASN A 458 -6.40 39.59 -8.60
N ALA A 459 -6.94 39.73 -7.39
CA ALA A 459 -7.97 38.83 -6.89
C ALA A 459 -9.23 38.93 -7.78
N THR A 460 -9.72 37.78 -8.18
CA THR A 460 -10.89 37.64 -9.02
C THR A 460 -12.14 37.28 -8.22
N VAL A 461 -13.27 37.87 -8.64
CA VAL A 461 -14.58 37.50 -8.12
C VAL A 461 -15.14 36.36 -8.99
N ASN A 462 -15.11 35.14 -8.49
CA ASN A 462 -15.59 33.97 -9.22
C ASN A 462 -16.03 32.85 -8.26
N LYS A 463 -16.54 31.74 -8.79
CA LYS A 463 -17.04 30.57 -8.02
C LYS A 463 -15.93 29.70 -7.40
N GLU A 464 -14.77 29.67 -8.01
CA GLU A 464 -13.64 28.85 -7.60
C GLU A 464 -12.82 29.52 -6.51
N GLY A 465 -12.92 30.86 -6.41
CA GLY A 465 -12.10 31.69 -5.53
C GLY A 465 -10.68 31.88 -6.07
N ASN A 466 -9.83 32.46 -5.25
CA ASN A 466 -8.41 32.63 -5.53
C ASN A 466 -7.66 31.49 -4.86
N LEU A 467 -7.22 30.56 -5.69
CA LEU A 467 -6.64 29.29 -5.26
C LEU A 467 -5.21 29.44 -4.72
N ASN A 468 -4.88 28.57 -3.77
CA ASN A 468 -3.52 28.31 -3.36
C ASN A 468 -3.32 26.80 -3.24
N ASP A 469 -2.35 26.26 -4.00
CA ASP A 469 -2.11 24.84 -4.16
C ASP A 469 -0.93 24.39 -3.32
N ALA A 470 -1.04 23.23 -2.67
CA ALA A 470 0.07 22.59 -1.99
C ALA A 470 0.28 21.16 -2.51
N SER A 471 1.51 20.68 -2.44
CA SER A 471 1.85 19.30 -2.76
C SER A 471 2.85 18.71 -1.78
N LEU A 472 2.68 17.38 -1.52
CA LEU A 472 3.67 16.54 -0.86
C LEU A 472 4.22 15.59 -1.92
N THR A 473 5.53 15.67 -2.19
CA THR A 473 6.26 14.74 -3.04
C THR A 473 7.09 13.81 -2.18
N TYR A 474 6.95 12.50 -2.37
CA TYR A 474 7.72 11.48 -1.66
C TYR A 474 8.09 10.32 -2.58
N SER A 475 9.20 9.62 -2.31
CA SER A 475 9.52 8.39 -3.02
C SER A 475 8.67 7.23 -2.47
N ASN A 476 8.16 6.35 -3.36
CA ASN A 476 7.30 5.22 -2.97
C ASN A 476 8.08 3.98 -2.50
N GLY A 477 9.38 4.05 -2.40
CA GLY A 477 10.25 2.98 -1.95
C GLY A 477 11.68 3.45 -1.77
N PHE A 478 12.53 2.50 -1.49
CA PHE A 478 13.98 2.69 -1.40
C PHE A 478 14.64 1.48 -2.03
N LYS A 479 15.80 1.70 -2.62
CA LYS A 479 16.61 0.66 -3.23
C LYS A 479 17.45 -0.01 -2.15
N SER A 480 17.37 -1.32 -2.01
CA SER A 480 18.39 -2.06 -1.27
C SER A 480 19.71 -1.98 -2.06
N ASN A 481 20.80 -1.60 -1.39
CA ASN A 481 22.14 -1.63 -1.98
C ASN A 481 22.80 -3.02 -1.81
N ASP A 482 22.04 -4.00 -1.31
CA ASP A 482 22.52 -5.33 -1.03
C ASP A 482 22.32 -6.21 -2.27
N GLU A 483 23.41 -6.70 -2.85
CA GLU A 483 23.40 -7.58 -4.04
C GLU A 483 22.73 -8.94 -3.76
N GLU A 484 22.51 -9.29 -2.49
CA GLU A 484 21.84 -10.51 -2.06
C GLU A 484 20.33 -10.53 -2.39
N TYR A 485 19.73 -9.36 -2.67
CA TYR A 485 18.30 -9.27 -2.96
C TYR A 485 18.01 -9.17 -4.46
N PRO A 486 16.85 -9.69 -4.93
CA PRO A 486 16.40 -9.45 -6.29
C PRO A 486 16.36 -7.95 -6.60
N THR A 487 16.80 -7.57 -7.79
CA THR A 487 16.78 -6.17 -8.23
C THR A 487 15.35 -5.63 -8.15
N GLN A 488 15.13 -4.71 -7.22
CA GLN A 488 13.87 -3.98 -7.08
C GLN A 488 13.77 -2.88 -8.16
N PRO A 489 12.54 -2.50 -8.58
CA PRO A 489 12.38 -1.32 -9.45
C PRO A 489 12.92 -0.07 -8.76
N ASP A 490 13.44 0.87 -9.54
CA ASP A 490 13.83 2.17 -8.99
C ASP A 490 12.62 2.85 -8.34
N PRO A 491 12.80 3.45 -7.15
CA PRO A 491 11.73 4.19 -6.48
C PRO A 491 11.21 5.32 -7.38
N LYS A 492 9.88 5.46 -7.42
CA LYS A 492 9.19 6.51 -8.17
C LYS A 492 8.69 7.59 -7.24
N ASP A 493 8.54 8.79 -7.78
CA ASP A 493 7.94 9.90 -7.05
C ASP A 493 6.41 9.76 -7.05
N GLU A 494 5.84 9.85 -5.86
CA GLU A 494 4.41 10.01 -5.65
C GLU A 494 4.13 11.44 -5.21
N VAL A 495 3.04 12.03 -5.73
CA VAL A 495 2.66 13.40 -5.41
C VAL A 495 1.22 13.45 -4.93
N ILE A 496 1.03 13.99 -3.73
CA ILE A 496 -0.28 14.32 -3.20
C ILE A 496 -0.49 15.82 -3.34
N LYS A 497 -1.61 16.24 -3.95
CA LYS A 497 -1.99 17.64 -4.07
C LYS A 497 -3.22 17.95 -3.25
N ASN A 498 -3.25 19.15 -2.71
CA ASN A 498 -4.38 19.68 -1.96
C ASN A 498 -4.43 21.19 -2.11
N GLU A 499 -5.63 21.77 -2.13
CA GLU A 499 -5.86 23.20 -2.35
C GLU A 499 -6.77 23.80 -1.28
N ALA A 500 -6.69 25.11 -1.13
CA ALA A 500 -7.65 25.90 -0.40
C ALA A 500 -7.85 27.24 -1.11
N SER A 501 -8.99 27.90 -0.89
CA SER A 501 -9.39 29.09 -1.62
C SER A 501 -9.68 30.24 -0.70
N VAL A 502 -9.31 31.49 -1.15
CA VAL A 502 -9.81 32.72 -0.57
C VAL A 502 -10.75 33.40 -1.56
N TYR A 503 -11.93 33.77 -1.09
CA TYR A 503 -12.95 34.42 -1.88
C TYR A 503 -12.95 35.92 -1.64
N THR A 504 -13.31 36.64 -2.69
CA THR A 504 -13.65 38.06 -2.61
C THR A 504 -14.86 38.34 -3.49
N PHE A 505 -15.61 39.36 -3.17
CA PHE A 505 -16.91 39.60 -3.77
C PHE A 505 -16.95 40.98 -4.47
N GLY A 506 -17.92 41.13 -5.35
CA GLY A 506 -18.17 42.37 -6.07
C GLY A 506 -19.56 42.93 -5.81
N MET A 507 -19.72 44.21 -6.09
CA MET A 507 -20.98 44.92 -6.03
C MET A 507 -21.13 45.74 -7.30
N ASN A 508 -22.20 45.51 -8.04
CA ASN A 508 -22.57 46.27 -9.24
C ASN A 508 -23.73 47.19 -8.89
N ILE A 509 -23.46 48.49 -8.80
CA ILE A 509 -24.42 49.53 -8.45
C ILE A 509 -24.92 50.13 -9.74
N GLU A 510 -26.23 50.21 -9.91
CA GLU A 510 -26.91 50.79 -11.04
C GLU A 510 -27.78 51.96 -10.57
N LYS A 511 -27.42 53.18 -10.97
CA LYS A 511 -28.10 54.42 -10.60
C LYS A 511 -29.08 54.82 -11.68
N VAL A 512 -30.36 54.92 -11.33
CA VAL A 512 -31.43 55.16 -12.30
C VAL A 512 -32.39 56.24 -11.85
N ASP A 513 -33.10 56.85 -12.83
CA ASP A 513 -34.21 57.79 -12.57
C ASP A 513 -35.37 57.00 -11.88
N GLY A 514 -35.92 57.63 -10.83
CA GLY A 514 -36.97 57.02 -10.04
C GLY A 514 -38.30 56.82 -10.75
N LYS A 515 -38.56 57.59 -11.81
CA LYS A 515 -39.77 57.50 -12.67
C LYS A 515 -39.57 56.64 -13.91
N ASP A 516 -38.35 56.63 -14.46
CA ASP A 516 -37.99 55.74 -15.59
C ASP A 516 -36.67 55.01 -15.31
N SER A 517 -36.77 53.77 -14.94
CA SER A 517 -35.58 52.93 -14.61
C SER A 517 -34.63 52.70 -15.80
N ARG A 518 -35.03 53.03 -17.03
CA ARG A 518 -34.13 53.02 -18.20
C ARG A 518 -33.24 54.28 -18.24
N GLY A 519 -33.62 55.33 -17.52
CA GLY A 519 -32.82 56.55 -17.39
C GLY A 519 -31.63 56.31 -16.48
N LYS A 520 -30.45 56.15 -17.06
CA LYS A 520 -29.19 55.95 -16.34
C LYS A 520 -28.65 57.32 -15.87
N LEU A 521 -28.11 57.35 -14.63
CA LEU A 521 -27.73 58.59 -13.99
C LEU A 521 -26.23 58.67 -13.71
N GLN A 522 -25.50 59.42 -14.55
CA GLN A 522 -24.06 59.66 -14.40
C GLN A 522 -23.78 60.71 -13.31
N GLY A 523 -22.62 60.61 -12.66
CA GLY A 523 -22.06 61.61 -11.77
C GLY A 523 -22.66 61.65 -10.37
N ALA A 524 -23.38 60.63 -9.97
CA ALA A 524 -23.71 60.40 -8.56
C ALA A 524 -22.48 59.89 -7.80
N GLU A 525 -22.18 60.44 -6.62
CA GLU A 525 -21.03 60.05 -5.81
C GLU A 525 -21.49 59.35 -4.54
N PHE A 526 -20.78 58.29 -4.18
CA PHE A 526 -21.08 57.43 -3.02
C PHE A 526 -19.83 57.16 -2.21
N ASP A 527 -19.97 57.21 -0.88
CA ASP A 527 -19.05 56.57 0.07
C ASP A 527 -19.59 55.22 0.44
N LEU A 528 -18.76 54.18 0.33
CA LEU A 528 -19.08 52.81 0.74
C LEU A 528 -18.42 52.50 2.10
N TYR A 529 -19.22 51.99 3.04
CA TYR A 529 -18.78 51.60 4.38
C TYR A 529 -19.10 50.14 4.65
N LEU A 530 -18.12 49.40 5.20
CA LEU A 530 -18.37 48.13 5.89
C LEU A 530 -18.74 48.46 7.34
N TYR A 531 -19.85 47.89 7.82
CA TYR A 531 -20.38 48.20 9.15
C TYR A 531 -20.68 46.94 9.95
N ASN A 532 -20.01 46.78 11.11
CA ASN A 532 -20.17 45.68 12.04
C ASN A 532 -20.82 46.12 13.38
N GLY A 533 -21.40 47.36 13.41
CA GLY A 533 -22.07 47.83 14.60
C GLY A 533 -23.46 47.23 14.81
N SER A 534 -24.05 47.50 15.95
CA SER A 534 -25.35 46.97 16.40
C SER A 534 -26.57 47.61 15.79
N GLU A 535 -26.40 48.83 15.22
CA GLU A 535 -27.52 49.61 14.67
C GLU A 535 -28.04 48.98 13.35
N THR A 536 -29.35 48.69 13.31
CA THR A 536 -29.98 48.07 12.13
C THR A 536 -30.04 49.00 10.93
N ASN A 537 -30.24 50.31 11.17
CA ASN A 537 -30.27 51.34 10.17
C ASN A 537 -29.37 52.55 10.62
N PRO A 538 -28.06 52.40 10.49
CA PRO A 538 -27.11 53.39 10.94
C PRO A 538 -27.28 54.68 10.09
N THR A 539 -27.21 55.84 10.76
CA THR A 539 -27.13 57.13 10.08
C THR A 539 -25.78 57.31 9.40
N GLU A 540 -25.69 58.31 8.48
CA GLU A 540 -24.41 58.69 7.88
C GLU A 540 -23.35 59.02 8.96
N ALA A 541 -23.75 59.72 10.03
CA ALA A 541 -22.87 60.04 11.13
C ALA A 541 -22.35 58.80 11.88
N GLU A 542 -23.22 57.83 12.10
CA GLU A 542 -22.86 56.54 12.71
C GLU A 542 -21.88 55.77 11.83
N LEU A 543 -22.14 55.73 10.49
CA LEU A 543 -21.23 55.05 9.54
C LEU A 543 -19.85 55.73 9.48
N LYS A 544 -19.79 57.05 9.53
CA LYS A 544 -18.52 57.82 9.57
C LYS A 544 -17.71 57.55 10.86
N ASN A 545 -18.39 57.35 11.96
CA ASN A 545 -17.74 57.17 13.28
C ASN A 545 -17.34 55.71 13.53
N ASN A 546 -18.18 54.76 13.18
CA ASN A 546 -18.07 53.34 13.58
C ASN A 546 -18.01 52.36 12.40
N GLY A 547 -18.14 52.85 11.15
CA GLY A 547 -17.95 52.06 9.94
C GLY A 547 -16.51 52.16 9.41
N VAL A 548 -16.09 51.15 8.68
CA VAL A 548 -14.82 51.17 7.93
C VAL A 548 -15.11 51.66 6.51
N LYS A 549 -14.57 52.83 6.15
CA LYS A 549 -14.73 53.36 4.79
C LYS A 549 -13.94 52.50 3.79
N VAL A 550 -14.65 51.84 2.86
CA VAL A 550 -14.09 50.99 1.81
C VAL A 550 -13.58 51.81 0.64
N GLY A 551 -14.33 52.82 0.23
CA GLY A 551 -13.96 53.67 -0.89
C GLY A 551 -14.94 54.79 -1.17
N HIS A 552 -14.58 55.66 -2.15
CA HIS A 552 -15.42 56.68 -2.73
C HIS A 552 -15.57 56.41 -4.23
N TYR A 553 -16.79 56.40 -4.73
CA TYR A 553 -17.11 55.96 -6.09
C TYR A 553 -18.05 56.94 -6.78
N THR A 554 -17.90 57.09 -8.11
CA THR A 554 -18.74 57.92 -8.94
C THR A 554 -19.37 57.09 -10.05
N THR A 555 -20.68 57.27 -10.31
CA THR A 555 -21.36 56.57 -11.41
C THR A 555 -20.85 57.10 -12.77
N ASP A 556 -20.56 56.12 -13.66
CA ASP A 556 -20.09 56.36 -15.01
C ASP A 556 -21.22 56.82 -15.97
N VAL A 557 -20.91 56.90 -17.28
CA VAL A 557 -21.87 57.32 -18.34
C VAL A 557 -23.06 56.35 -18.49
N TYR A 558 -22.93 55.11 -17.99
CA TYR A 558 -23.98 54.10 -17.96
C TYR A 558 -24.75 54.10 -16.63
N GLY A 559 -24.41 55.03 -15.72
CA GLY A 559 -24.95 55.08 -14.36
C GLY A 559 -24.48 53.97 -13.46
N GLU A 560 -23.31 53.38 -13.74
CA GLU A 560 -22.82 52.18 -13.07
C GLU A 560 -21.59 52.50 -12.21
N ILE A 561 -21.48 51.71 -11.10
CA ILE A 561 -20.26 51.58 -10.29
C ILE A 561 -19.99 50.08 -10.11
N HIS A 562 -18.76 49.68 -10.39
CA HIS A 562 -18.30 48.32 -10.15
C HIS A 562 -17.31 48.35 -8.99
N VAL A 563 -17.67 47.69 -7.91
CA VAL A 563 -16.78 47.49 -6.75
C VAL A 563 -16.38 46.05 -6.70
N SER A 564 -15.10 45.75 -6.50
CA SER A 564 -14.55 44.40 -6.31
C SER A 564 -13.68 44.36 -5.07
N GLY A 565 -13.32 43.16 -4.62
CA GLY A 565 -12.41 43.01 -3.49
C GLY A 565 -13.08 43.17 -2.13
N LEU A 566 -14.35 42.82 -2.01
CA LEU A 566 -15.13 42.86 -0.78
C LEU A 566 -15.16 41.51 -0.07
N LYS A 567 -15.13 41.49 1.26
CA LYS A 567 -15.40 40.31 2.07
C LYS A 567 -16.87 40.22 2.46
N ASN A 568 -17.26 39.10 3.07
CA ASN A 568 -18.55 38.92 3.71
C ASN A 568 -18.83 40.04 4.70
N GLY A 569 -20.06 40.59 4.67
CA GLY A 569 -20.43 41.68 5.59
C GLY A 569 -21.62 42.48 5.18
N THR A 570 -21.98 43.43 6.04
CA THR A 570 -23.02 44.37 5.77
C THR A 570 -22.40 45.70 5.36
N TYR A 571 -22.74 46.14 4.18
CA TYR A 571 -22.24 47.38 3.59
C TYR A 571 -23.34 48.42 3.52
N TYR A 572 -22.94 49.71 3.55
CA TYR A 572 -23.84 50.84 3.40
C TYR A 572 -23.24 51.81 2.40
N LEU A 573 -24.05 52.21 1.41
CA LEU A 573 -23.74 53.26 0.45
C LEU A 573 -24.39 54.57 0.90
N VAL A 574 -23.56 55.59 1.13
CA VAL A 574 -23.98 56.96 1.46
C VAL A 574 -23.83 57.81 0.21
N GLU A 575 -24.91 58.33 -0.34
CA GLU A 575 -24.83 59.25 -1.48
C GLU A 575 -24.34 60.61 -1.00
N THR A 576 -23.14 61.00 -1.45
CA THR A 576 -22.50 62.24 -1.05
C THR A 576 -22.79 63.34 -2.05
N LYS A 577 -23.17 63.01 -3.30
CA LYS A 577 -23.56 63.96 -4.33
C LYS A 577 -24.58 63.32 -5.27
N ALA A 578 -25.73 63.98 -5.43
CA ALA A 578 -26.76 63.59 -6.36
C ALA A 578 -26.40 63.88 -7.82
N PRO A 579 -26.84 63.08 -8.80
CA PRO A 579 -26.64 63.40 -10.22
C PRO A 579 -27.39 64.61 -10.65
N THR A 580 -27.01 65.21 -11.79
CA THR A 580 -27.63 66.35 -12.37
C THR A 580 -28.31 66.01 -13.70
N TYR A 581 -29.25 66.85 -14.11
CA TYR A 581 -29.92 66.79 -15.41
C TYR A 581 -30.14 68.18 -15.99
N ASN A 582 -30.11 68.24 -17.30
CA ASN A 582 -30.32 69.53 -18.02
C ASN A 582 -31.76 69.62 -18.51
N VAL A 583 -32.32 70.83 -18.41
CA VAL A 583 -33.62 71.19 -18.95
C VAL A 583 -33.44 72.48 -19.82
N VAL A 584 -34.00 72.45 -21.02
CA VAL A 584 -33.99 73.64 -21.87
C VAL A 584 -35.24 74.44 -21.54
N GLU A 585 -35.09 75.63 -20.97
CA GLU A 585 -36.13 76.55 -20.60
C GLU A 585 -35.89 77.87 -21.32
N ASN A 586 -36.84 78.30 -22.13
CA ASN A 586 -36.78 79.58 -22.91
C ASN A 586 -35.53 79.69 -23.82
N GLY A 587 -35.02 78.52 -24.33
CA GLY A 587 -33.84 78.50 -25.18
C GLY A 587 -32.51 78.45 -24.43
N GLU A 588 -32.51 78.46 -23.12
CA GLU A 588 -31.34 78.33 -22.26
C GLU A 588 -31.30 76.92 -21.60
N THR A 589 -30.13 76.31 -21.53
CA THR A 589 -29.94 75.07 -20.82
C THR A 589 -29.67 75.37 -19.35
N LYS A 590 -30.57 74.91 -18.49
CA LYS A 590 -30.42 74.98 -17.03
C LYS A 590 -30.11 73.60 -16.46
N THR A 591 -29.15 73.52 -15.53
CA THR A 591 -28.78 72.31 -14.84
C THR A 591 -29.48 72.26 -13.49
N TYR A 592 -30.14 71.07 -13.24
CA TYR A 592 -30.82 70.82 -11.99
C TYR A 592 -30.23 69.56 -11.38
N SER A 593 -30.28 69.44 -10.04
CA SER A 593 -29.88 68.23 -9.32
C SER A 593 -31.08 67.29 -9.03
N TYR A 594 -30.86 66.03 -9.03
CA TYR A 594 -31.77 65.08 -8.40
C TYR A 594 -31.75 65.27 -6.87
N ASN A 595 -32.76 64.76 -6.20
CA ASN A 595 -32.79 64.80 -4.73
C ASN A 595 -31.74 63.81 -4.20
N LEU A 596 -30.92 64.23 -3.23
CA LEU A 596 -30.00 63.38 -2.50
C LEU A 596 -30.77 62.30 -1.70
N LEU A 597 -30.24 61.12 -1.60
CA LEU A 597 -30.80 60.10 -0.72
C LEU A 597 -30.72 60.54 0.74
N LYS A 598 -31.77 60.30 1.49
CA LYS A 598 -31.85 60.71 2.91
C LYS A 598 -31.20 59.66 3.83
N GLU A 599 -31.21 58.40 3.42
CA GLU A 599 -30.73 57.26 4.21
C GLU A 599 -29.70 56.49 3.42
N PRO A 600 -28.70 55.90 4.09
CA PRO A 600 -27.75 55.02 3.47
C PRO A 600 -28.43 53.76 2.88
N VAL A 601 -27.94 53.26 1.75
CA VAL A 601 -28.45 52.02 1.11
C VAL A 601 -27.71 50.82 1.64
N LYS A 602 -28.43 49.95 2.32
CA LYS A 602 -27.89 48.70 2.88
C LYS A 602 -27.70 47.63 1.81
N VAL A 603 -26.54 47.01 1.79
CA VAL A 603 -26.22 45.86 0.94
C VAL A 603 -25.58 44.79 1.80
N VAL A 604 -26.10 43.58 1.72
CA VAL A 604 -25.54 42.40 2.47
C VAL A 604 -24.83 41.52 1.48
N VAL A 605 -23.52 41.42 1.63
CA VAL A 605 -22.69 40.40 0.97
C VAL A 605 -22.69 39.19 1.88
N ASN A 606 -23.38 38.10 1.48
CA ASN A 606 -23.55 36.90 2.26
C ASN A 606 -22.85 35.72 1.57
N VAL A 607 -22.10 34.98 2.35
CA VAL A 607 -21.29 33.87 1.86
C VAL A 607 -21.99 32.53 2.11
N GLN A 608 -22.11 31.74 1.06
CA GLN A 608 -22.52 30.31 1.16
C GLN A 608 -21.55 29.46 0.36
N TYR A 609 -21.14 28.32 0.91
CA TYR A 609 -20.21 27.42 0.27
C TYR A 609 -20.87 26.05 0.01
N GLU A 610 -20.63 25.48 -1.18
CA GLU A 610 -20.86 24.07 -1.47
C GLU A 610 -19.54 23.30 -1.42
N VAL A 611 -19.56 22.11 -0.82
CA VAL A 611 -18.39 21.24 -0.78
C VAL A 611 -18.38 20.38 -2.05
N ASP A 612 -17.29 20.46 -2.80
CA ASP A 612 -17.03 19.59 -3.95
C ASP A 612 -15.80 18.73 -3.67
N THR A 613 -15.92 17.41 -3.89
CA THR A 613 -14.81 16.48 -3.71
C THR A 613 -14.47 15.83 -5.03
N LYS A 614 -13.29 16.09 -5.55
CA LYS A 614 -12.78 15.50 -6.78
C LYS A 614 -11.49 14.74 -6.53
N THR A 615 -11.46 13.45 -6.89
CA THR A 615 -10.23 12.65 -6.88
C THR A 615 -9.79 12.38 -8.31
N THR A 616 -8.57 12.75 -8.65
CA THR A 616 -7.97 12.49 -9.97
C THR A 616 -6.64 11.77 -9.76
N ILE A 617 -6.45 10.67 -10.49
CA ILE A 617 -5.20 9.92 -10.49
C ILE A 617 -4.61 10.01 -11.88
N THR A 618 -3.37 10.46 -11.99
CA THR A 618 -2.63 10.56 -13.26
C THR A 618 -1.30 9.85 -13.15
N THR A 619 -0.92 9.15 -14.23
CA THR A 619 0.40 8.50 -14.34
C THR A 619 1.14 9.14 -15.51
N ASP A 620 2.37 9.60 -15.30
CA ASP A 620 3.20 10.17 -16.36
C ASP A 620 3.91 9.08 -17.19
N ALA A 621 4.63 9.48 -18.24
CA ALA A 621 5.35 8.58 -19.12
C ALA A 621 6.48 7.79 -18.43
N ASN A 622 6.98 8.27 -17.27
CA ASN A 622 7.99 7.61 -16.44
C ASN A 622 7.37 6.67 -15.40
N GLY A 623 6.02 6.61 -15.36
CA GLY A 623 5.25 5.82 -14.41
C GLY A 623 5.15 6.44 -13.02
N ASN A 624 5.48 7.75 -12.84
CA ASN A 624 5.18 8.48 -11.61
C ASN A 624 3.69 8.71 -11.50
N VAL A 625 3.16 8.50 -10.33
CA VAL A 625 1.73 8.59 -10.07
C VAL A 625 1.42 9.84 -9.24
N THR A 626 0.47 10.61 -9.69
CA THR A 626 -0.08 11.76 -8.96
C THR A 626 -1.52 11.45 -8.56
N THR A 627 -1.77 11.37 -7.26
CA THR A 627 -3.13 11.33 -6.70
C THR A 627 -3.52 12.71 -6.22
N ASN A 628 -4.52 13.29 -6.87
CA ASN A 628 -5.07 14.59 -6.53
C ASN A 628 -6.46 14.39 -5.92
N LYS A 629 -6.57 14.51 -4.58
CA LYS A 629 -7.85 14.55 -3.88
C LYS A 629 -8.12 15.98 -3.47
N ILE A 630 -8.98 16.66 -4.22
CA ILE A 630 -9.37 18.03 -3.97
C ILE A 630 -10.72 18.04 -3.26
N GLU A 631 -10.75 18.51 -2.04
CA GLU A 631 -11.96 18.96 -1.37
C GLU A 631 -11.99 20.47 -1.45
N SER A 632 -12.73 21.02 -2.38
CA SER A 632 -12.92 22.46 -2.54
C SER A 632 -14.28 22.87 -2.03
N LYS A 633 -14.37 24.11 -1.49
CA LYS A 633 -15.62 24.76 -1.23
C LYS A 633 -15.82 25.80 -2.32
N LYS A 634 -16.89 25.67 -3.06
CA LYS A 634 -17.28 26.66 -4.06
C LYS A 634 -18.26 27.65 -3.48
N TYR A 635 -18.08 28.93 -3.81
CA TYR A 635 -19.03 29.96 -3.44
C TYR A 635 -20.27 29.88 -4.31
N VAL A 636 -21.45 29.97 -3.68
CA VAL A 636 -22.74 30.08 -4.32
C VAL A 636 -23.46 31.33 -3.76
N GLY A 637 -23.63 32.33 -4.58
CA GLY A 637 -24.30 33.59 -4.19
C GLY A 637 -24.05 34.74 -5.12
N GLY A 638 -24.68 35.87 -4.86
CA GLY A 638 -24.70 36.97 -5.79
C GLY A 638 -25.60 36.75 -7.01
N GLU A 639 -25.51 37.59 -8.03
CA GLU A 639 -26.26 37.46 -9.27
C GLU A 639 -25.74 36.26 -10.08
N ASN A 640 -26.59 35.24 -10.30
CA ASN A 640 -26.24 33.99 -10.98
C ASN A 640 -25.03 33.25 -10.36
N ASP A 641 -24.88 33.29 -9.03
CA ASP A 641 -23.77 32.71 -8.28
C ASP A 641 -22.38 33.20 -8.72
N SER A 642 -22.31 34.44 -9.24
CA SER A 642 -21.06 35.03 -9.75
C SER A 642 -20.19 35.67 -8.66
N GLY A 643 -20.67 35.74 -7.42
CA GLY A 643 -20.04 36.54 -6.36
C GLY A 643 -20.28 38.06 -6.49
N ASN A 644 -21.01 38.52 -7.51
CA ASN A 644 -21.34 39.91 -7.70
C ASN A 644 -22.79 40.22 -7.26
N TYR A 645 -22.94 41.23 -6.43
CA TYR A 645 -24.23 41.65 -5.88
C TYR A 645 -24.75 42.89 -6.64
N LYS A 646 -25.96 42.81 -7.20
CA LYS A 646 -26.57 43.90 -7.92
C LYS A 646 -27.36 44.79 -6.99
N VAL A 647 -27.16 46.10 -7.10
CA VAL A 647 -27.82 47.15 -6.31
C VAL A 647 -28.39 48.21 -7.24
N ILE A 648 -29.71 48.38 -7.26
CA ILE A 648 -30.35 49.42 -8.05
C ILE A 648 -30.76 50.57 -7.14
N ILE A 649 -30.20 51.77 -7.39
CA ILE A 649 -30.44 52.95 -6.60
C ILE A 649 -31.19 54.00 -7.45
N LYS A 650 -32.31 54.51 -6.92
CA LYS A 650 -33.20 55.43 -7.62
C LYS A 650 -33.11 56.84 -7.02
N ASN A 651 -32.92 57.84 -7.84
CA ASN A 651 -33.14 59.23 -7.46
C ASN A 651 -34.33 59.84 -8.19
N ASN A 652 -35.05 60.69 -7.50
CA ASN A 652 -36.23 61.39 -8.08
C ASN A 652 -35.90 62.87 -8.39
N LYS A 653 -36.43 63.32 -9.50
CA LYS A 653 -36.44 64.75 -9.82
C LYS A 653 -37.56 65.48 -9.04
N GLY A 654 -37.38 66.70 -8.60
CA GLY A 654 -38.44 67.52 -8.08
C GLY A 654 -38.28 67.98 -6.64
N PHE A 655 -39.23 68.86 -6.23
CA PHE A 655 -39.19 69.51 -4.94
C PHE A 655 -39.31 68.57 -3.77
N ASN A 656 -38.56 68.86 -2.73
CA ASN A 656 -38.78 68.24 -1.41
C ASN A 656 -40.19 68.66 -0.94
N LEU A 657 -41.17 67.80 -1.09
CA LEU A 657 -42.39 67.98 -0.35
C LEU A 657 -42.05 67.90 1.15
N PRO A 658 -42.59 68.81 1.98
CA PRO A 658 -42.38 68.69 3.40
C PRO A 658 -42.83 67.28 3.87
N THR A 659 -41.98 66.60 4.56
CA THR A 659 -42.23 65.23 5.10
C THR A 659 -43.42 65.34 6.07
N THR A 660 -44.61 65.02 5.59
CA THR A 660 -45.67 64.54 6.46
C THR A 660 -45.70 63.04 6.44
N GLY A 661 -45.14 62.45 7.45
CA GLY A 661 -45.43 61.07 7.98
C GLY A 661 -45.44 59.90 7.05
N GLY A 662 -44.43 59.07 7.13
CA GLY A 662 -44.67 57.65 7.36
C GLY A 662 -44.81 56.67 6.21
N PHE A 663 -44.91 57.07 4.91
CA PHE A 663 -45.14 56.06 3.84
C PHE A 663 -43.89 55.67 3.03
N GLY A 664 -42.91 56.56 2.97
CA GLY A 664 -41.64 56.29 2.23
C GLY A 664 -40.77 55.22 2.88
N THR A 665 -40.70 55.24 4.19
CA THR A 665 -39.87 54.29 4.96
C THR A 665 -40.39 52.85 4.87
N LEU A 666 -41.72 52.69 4.80
CA LEU A 666 -42.37 51.36 4.66
C LEU A 666 -42.14 50.76 3.27
N LEU A 667 -42.09 51.59 2.21
CA LEU A 667 -41.91 51.15 0.83
C LEU A 667 -40.49 50.65 0.59
N PHE A 668 -39.48 51.37 1.11
CA PHE A 668 -38.07 50.99 0.95
C PHE A 668 -37.66 49.83 1.87
N SER A 669 -38.16 49.75 3.09
CA SER A 669 -38.03 48.60 3.95
C SER A 669 -38.77 47.36 3.37
N GLY A 670 -39.92 47.56 2.73
CA GLY A 670 -40.68 46.51 2.08
C GLY A 670 -39.98 45.91 0.85
N ILE A 671 -39.32 46.74 0.03
CA ILE A 671 -38.55 46.25 -1.13
C ILE A 671 -37.28 45.51 -0.67
N GLY A 672 -36.58 46.02 0.35
CA GLY A 672 -35.43 45.32 0.94
C GLY A 672 -35.81 43.94 1.55
N VAL A 673 -36.93 43.91 2.27
CA VAL A 673 -37.47 42.64 2.82
C VAL A 673 -37.97 41.69 1.74
N LEU A 674 -38.60 42.22 0.64
CA LEU A 674 -39.04 41.39 -0.48
C LEU A 674 -37.87 40.75 -1.23
N LEU A 675 -36.74 41.45 -1.39
CA LEU A 675 -35.53 40.87 -1.99
C LEU A 675 -34.91 39.78 -1.11
N VAL A 676 -34.91 39.98 0.19
CA VAL A 676 -34.43 38.96 1.15
C VAL A 676 -35.39 37.79 1.18
N VAL A 677 -36.70 37.98 1.17
CA VAL A 677 -37.71 36.92 1.16
C VAL A 677 -37.71 36.16 -0.17
N ALA A 678 -37.50 36.84 -1.31
CA ALA A 678 -37.34 36.19 -2.60
C ALA A 678 -36.08 35.31 -2.65
N GLY A 679 -34.96 35.79 -2.10
CA GLY A 679 -33.73 34.99 -1.96
C GLY A 679 -33.92 33.74 -1.08
N VAL A 680 -34.58 33.91 0.05
CA VAL A 680 -34.92 32.80 0.95
C VAL A 680 -35.95 31.86 0.32
N GLY A 681 -36.93 32.36 -0.43
CA GLY A 681 -37.93 31.57 -1.15
C GLY A 681 -37.33 30.68 -2.24
N VAL A 682 -36.35 31.20 -2.99
CA VAL A 682 -35.58 30.39 -3.97
C VAL A 682 -34.79 29.29 -3.27
N LEU A 683 -34.12 29.62 -2.16
CA LEU A 683 -33.36 28.63 -1.36
C LEU A 683 -34.25 27.51 -0.78
N LEU A 684 -35.46 27.86 -0.32
CA LEU A 684 -36.41 26.85 0.20
C LEU A 684 -37.02 25.98 -0.92
N SER A 685 -37.21 26.54 -2.13
CA SER A 685 -37.70 25.82 -3.31
C SER A 685 -36.65 24.83 -3.86
N LEU A 686 -35.37 25.23 -3.85
CA LEU A 686 -34.26 24.36 -4.23
C LEU A 686 -34.04 23.22 -3.22
N LYS A 687 -34.25 23.50 -1.91
CA LYS A 687 -34.16 22.46 -0.86
C LYS A 687 -35.31 21.43 -0.93
N LYS A 688 -36.44 21.81 -1.53
CA LYS A 688 -37.59 20.92 -1.72
C LYS A 688 -37.44 20.03 -2.96
N LYS A 689 -36.67 20.46 -3.98
CA LYS A 689 -36.41 19.71 -5.21
C LYS A 689 -35.36 18.60 -5.06
N ASN A 690 -34.54 18.64 -4.00
CA ASN A 690 -33.54 17.62 -3.66
C ASN A 690 -34.01 16.59 -2.63
N ARG A 691 -35.35 16.51 -2.37
CA ARG A 691 -35.97 15.54 -1.46
C ARG A 691 -37.07 14.70 -2.11
N THR A 692 -37.06 14.62 -3.43
CA THR A 692 -37.86 13.64 -4.18
C THR A 692 -36.95 12.75 -4.99
#